data_f99db36d019e33aa81055a5a4b13c6bc
#
_entry.id   f99db36d019e33aa81055a5a4b13c6bc
#
_cell.length_a   1.000
_cell.length_b   1.000
_cell.length_c   1.000
_cell.angle_alpha   90.00
_cell.angle_beta   90.00
_cell.angle_gamma   90.00
#
_symmetry.space_group_name_H-M   'P 1'
#
loop_
_entity.id
_entity.type
_entity.pdbx_description
1 polymer ?
#
loop_
_entity_poly.entity_id
_entity_poly.type
_entity_poly.pdbx_seq_one_letter_code
_entity_poly.pdbx_strand_id
1 'polypeptide(L)'
;MTEQKRPSLADATRGRILYGGDYNPEQWPEETWPEDVRLMKAAGVNSVTLGVFSWAKLEPRPGERDFGWLDRLMDLMHENGIGVVLATPTSSPPPWMGHLHPDTLPVTEDGRTEYWGGRQHFSHSSATYRRYAAAITEDLAVRYGGHPALTLWHINNEYCTYDWSDEAAARFRSWLQHRYGSLDALNSAWGTAFWSQGYGDWAEIHTPRQAHYMKNPTQVLDFKRFTSDMLLECYAAERDIVRRVTPHTPVTTNFMPLWVGQDAWRWAEEEDVVSVDLYPDPRDPLGAQQGALVQDMTRSQARGPWMLMEQAAGPVNWRGVNHPKPRGLNRLWSFQAVARGADAVCYFQWRQSRQGAEKFHSGMVSHAGEEGRTYREVKQLGAELAALSPQVTGRHTVNDIAVLHDWHAWWAGAQDGRLSHEADYPDVLRAWHRALWEAHLTTDFARPDHDLTAYKLVVVPQLYALTDTAVDNLLAYVRQGGTLVSGFLTGVADEDDRVRPGGMDARLRELFGIRTLHEWWPLDAGEQAECEGTPGVFRGTLWSEEIEKAPDGTTEAAYKGGELDGLPAVLRRDRAWYLSTLPEPDALRGLLTRIAADAGVRPVLDGLPDQVEAVRRDDLLFLLHHGRESVTVSVPGTHRDLLTGRTVTDEVVLGRYGVAVLKP
;
A
#
# COMPACT_ATOMS: atom_id res chain seq x y z
N MET A 1 -6.55 26.62 -23.37
CA MET A 1 -5.33 26.28 -22.61
C MET A 1 -5.09 24.82 -22.87
N THR A 2 -3.99 24.45 -23.52
CA THR A 2 -3.57 23.04 -23.66
C THR A 2 -3.32 22.51 -22.25
N GLU A 3 -4.03 21.50 -21.82
CA GLU A 3 -3.79 20.81 -20.58
C GLU A 3 -2.32 20.37 -20.57
N GLN A 4 -1.52 20.93 -19.70
CA GLN A 4 -0.10 20.62 -19.59
C GLN A 4 -0.02 19.21 -19.01
N LYS A 5 0.54 18.26 -19.77
CA LYS A 5 0.66 16.87 -19.34
C LYS A 5 1.41 16.83 -18.00
N ARG A 6 0.78 16.19 -17.00
CA ARG A 6 1.37 15.99 -15.67
C ARG A 6 2.68 15.16 -15.83
N PRO A 7 3.78 15.52 -15.15
CA PRO A 7 4.97 14.69 -15.12
C PRO A 7 4.67 13.27 -14.60
N SER A 8 5.50 12.32 -14.96
CA SER A 8 5.28 10.90 -14.62
C SER A 8 6.62 10.19 -14.36
N LEU A 9 6.56 8.96 -13.86
CA LEU A 9 7.74 8.12 -13.66
C LEU A 9 8.54 7.94 -14.98
N ALA A 10 7.90 7.94 -16.13
CA ALA A 10 8.57 7.83 -17.43
C ALA A 10 9.55 8.99 -17.70
N ASP A 11 9.27 10.18 -17.17
CA ASP A 11 10.13 11.35 -17.30
C ASP A 11 11.41 11.20 -16.46
N ALA A 12 11.31 10.54 -15.29
CA ALA A 12 12.45 10.21 -14.43
C ALA A 12 13.26 9.02 -14.97
N THR A 13 12.60 7.96 -15.44
CA THR A 13 13.27 6.72 -15.88
C THR A 13 14.01 6.87 -17.19
N ARG A 14 13.51 7.73 -18.09
CA ARG A 14 14.09 7.91 -19.45
C ARG A 14 14.33 6.58 -20.17
N GLY A 15 13.38 5.64 -20.05
CA GLY A 15 13.45 4.31 -20.66
C GLY A 15 14.36 3.30 -19.95
N ARG A 16 14.73 3.55 -18.69
CA ARG A 16 15.52 2.62 -17.85
C ARG A 16 14.78 2.35 -16.56
N ILE A 17 14.83 1.13 -16.05
CA ILE A 17 14.42 0.86 -14.68
C ILE A 17 15.34 1.64 -13.75
N LEU A 18 14.78 2.46 -12.83
CA LEU A 18 15.57 3.08 -11.77
C LEU A 18 16.06 2.01 -10.81
N TYR A 19 17.34 2.03 -10.49
CA TYR A 19 17.97 1.07 -9.61
C TYR A 19 18.98 1.75 -8.70
N GLY A 20 18.80 1.57 -7.39
CA GLY A 20 19.67 2.17 -6.37
C GLY A 20 18.99 2.17 -5.00
N GLY A 21 19.08 3.25 -4.26
CA GLY A 21 18.45 3.33 -2.94
C GLY A 21 18.80 4.61 -2.22
N ASP A 22 18.33 4.70 -0.99
CA ASP A 22 18.60 5.83 -0.10
C ASP A 22 20.09 5.91 0.20
N TYR A 23 20.67 7.03 -0.12
CA TYR A 23 22.06 7.31 0.17
C TYR A 23 22.14 8.39 1.27
N ASN A 24 22.70 8.01 2.41
CA ASN A 24 22.87 8.87 3.59
C ASN A 24 24.35 9.25 3.78
N PRO A 25 24.93 10.05 2.88
CA PRO A 25 26.35 10.41 2.88
C PRO A 25 26.75 11.24 4.09
N GLU A 26 25.80 11.92 4.73
CA GLU A 26 26.01 12.70 5.95
C GLU A 26 26.44 11.84 7.16
N GLN A 27 26.22 10.52 7.09
CA GLN A 27 26.67 9.57 8.12
C GLN A 27 28.14 9.15 7.98
N TRP A 28 28.80 9.55 6.87
CA TRP A 28 30.14 9.10 6.50
C TRP A 28 31.07 10.28 6.23
N PRO A 29 32.39 10.13 6.47
CA PRO A 29 33.36 11.10 6.00
C PRO A 29 33.29 11.30 4.48
N GLU A 30 33.54 12.52 4.00
CA GLU A 30 33.46 12.85 2.57
C GLU A 30 34.43 12.02 1.73
N GLU A 31 35.55 11.59 2.27
CA GLU A 31 36.55 10.72 1.63
C GLU A 31 35.96 9.34 1.25
N THR A 32 34.82 8.94 1.82
CA THR A 32 34.12 7.71 1.49
C THR A 32 33.32 7.83 0.18
N TRP A 33 32.88 9.03 -0.19
CA TRP A 33 31.96 9.23 -1.32
C TRP A 33 32.51 8.76 -2.69
N PRO A 34 33.79 8.99 -3.04
CA PRO A 34 34.34 8.47 -4.29
C PRO A 34 34.31 6.93 -4.38
N GLU A 35 34.55 6.26 -3.25
CA GLU A 35 34.44 4.80 -3.17
C GLU A 35 32.99 4.33 -3.31
N ASP A 36 32.03 5.02 -2.67
CA ASP A 36 30.62 4.73 -2.83
C ASP A 36 30.18 4.84 -4.29
N VAL A 37 30.58 5.91 -4.98
CA VAL A 37 30.28 6.09 -6.41
C VAL A 37 30.93 5.01 -7.27
N ARG A 38 32.17 4.61 -6.99
CA ARG A 38 32.83 3.51 -7.68
C ARG A 38 32.01 2.22 -7.56
N LEU A 39 31.55 1.91 -6.35
CA LEU A 39 30.73 0.73 -6.05
C LEU A 39 29.35 0.84 -6.70
N MET A 40 28.70 2.01 -6.66
CA MET A 40 27.42 2.26 -7.31
C MET A 40 27.49 1.95 -8.81
N LYS A 41 28.50 2.48 -9.50
CA LYS A 41 28.71 2.22 -10.93
C LYS A 41 28.97 0.74 -11.23
N ALA A 42 29.78 0.08 -10.40
CA ALA A 42 30.06 -1.35 -10.55
C ALA A 42 28.81 -2.22 -10.30
N ALA A 43 27.87 -1.74 -9.53
CA ALA A 43 26.58 -2.40 -9.24
C ALA A 43 25.45 -2.03 -10.23
N GLY A 44 25.71 -1.15 -11.20
CA GLY A 44 24.69 -0.68 -12.14
C GLY A 44 23.66 0.29 -11.54
N VAL A 45 23.96 0.90 -10.39
CA VAL A 45 23.12 1.93 -9.78
C VAL A 45 23.06 3.14 -10.70
N ASN A 46 21.85 3.61 -10.97
CA ASN A 46 21.58 4.73 -11.85
C ASN A 46 20.73 5.83 -11.19
N SER A 47 20.28 5.60 -9.94
CA SER A 47 19.47 6.54 -9.17
C SER A 47 19.76 6.38 -7.68
N VAL A 48 19.81 7.49 -6.92
CA VAL A 48 19.90 7.50 -5.47
C VAL A 48 18.95 8.53 -4.89
N THR A 49 18.39 8.25 -3.70
CA THR A 49 17.62 9.23 -2.93
C THR A 49 18.57 9.93 -1.97
N LEU A 50 18.54 11.25 -1.94
CA LEU A 50 19.40 12.08 -1.09
C LEU A 50 18.57 13.00 -0.21
N GLY A 51 19.04 13.24 1.00
CA GLY A 51 18.57 14.33 1.84
C GLY A 51 17.42 14.00 2.78
N VAL A 52 16.85 12.80 2.77
CA VAL A 52 15.64 12.41 3.54
C VAL A 52 15.71 12.82 5.01
N PHE A 53 16.83 12.57 5.69
CA PHE A 53 17.02 12.83 7.12
C PHE A 53 18.05 13.92 7.42
N SER A 54 18.35 14.79 6.45
CA SER A 54 19.50 15.71 6.52
C SER A 54 19.16 17.10 7.06
N TRP A 55 17.94 17.38 7.59
CA TRP A 55 17.53 18.74 7.94
C TRP A 55 18.51 19.42 8.92
N ALA A 56 18.92 18.74 10.00
CA ALA A 56 19.85 19.30 10.97
C ALA A 56 21.23 19.63 10.37
N LYS A 57 21.64 18.95 9.29
CA LYS A 57 22.90 19.27 8.57
C LYS A 57 22.70 20.40 7.57
N LEU A 58 21.54 20.48 6.94
CA LEU A 58 21.17 21.55 5.99
C LEU A 58 20.87 22.87 6.70
N GLU A 59 20.32 22.79 7.93
CA GLU A 59 19.96 23.93 8.76
C GLU A 59 20.36 23.67 10.21
N PRO A 60 21.66 23.80 10.55
CA PRO A 60 22.16 23.52 11.91
C PRO A 60 21.60 24.48 12.97
N ARG A 61 21.15 25.66 12.57
CA ARG A 61 20.46 26.66 13.41
C ARG A 61 19.36 27.34 12.59
N PRO A 62 18.35 27.92 13.24
CA PRO A 62 17.25 28.59 12.55
C PRO A 62 17.75 29.64 11.54
N GLY A 63 17.45 29.43 10.26
CA GLY A 63 17.82 30.33 9.17
C GLY A 63 19.27 30.24 8.68
N GLU A 64 20.13 29.44 9.32
CA GLU A 64 21.50 29.18 8.85
C GLU A 64 21.51 27.99 7.91
N ARG A 65 21.82 28.20 6.64
CA ARG A 65 21.87 27.14 5.59
C ARG A 65 23.29 26.67 5.34
N ASP A 66 23.49 25.34 5.34
CA ASP A 66 24.72 24.68 4.91
C ASP A 66 24.43 23.69 3.78
N PHE A 67 24.48 24.19 2.55
CA PHE A 67 24.27 23.38 1.34
C PHE A 67 25.58 22.90 0.69
N GLY A 68 26.74 23.38 1.13
CA GLY A 68 28.01 23.14 0.44
C GLY A 68 28.37 21.67 0.26
N TRP A 69 28.04 20.83 1.22
CA TRP A 69 28.23 19.38 1.13
C TRP A 69 27.29 18.74 0.11
N LEU A 70 26.03 19.20 0.06
CA LEU A 70 25.03 18.67 -0.90
C LEU A 70 25.35 19.13 -2.33
N ASP A 71 25.86 20.35 -2.51
CA ASP A 71 26.34 20.82 -3.82
C ASP A 71 27.38 19.87 -4.41
N ARG A 72 28.44 19.57 -3.62
CA ARG A 72 29.52 18.65 -4.05
C ARG A 72 28.98 17.25 -4.37
N LEU A 73 27.99 16.81 -3.61
CA LEU A 73 27.41 15.49 -3.83
C LEU A 73 26.54 15.45 -5.10
N MET A 74 25.72 16.47 -5.33
CA MET A 74 24.92 16.60 -6.55
C MET A 74 25.82 16.63 -7.80
N ASP A 75 26.91 17.41 -7.77
CA ASP A 75 27.90 17.43 -8.83
C ASP A 75 28.54 16.05 -9.04
N LEU A 76 28.96 15.38 -7.97
CA LEU A 76 29.55 14.05 -8.01
C LEU A 76 28.62 13.01 -8.62
N MET A 77 27.32 13.03 -8.28
CA MET A 77 26.32 12.15 -8.90
C MET A 77 26.17 12.44 -10.39
N HIS A 78 26.05 13.72 -10.76
CA HIS A 78 25.96 14.14 -12.17
C HIS A 78 27.15 13.67 -13.01
N GLU A 79 28.37 13.96 -12.55
CA GLU A 79 29.62 13.58 -13.25
C GLU A 79 29.73 12.06 -13.47
N ASN A 80 29.06 11.27 -12.64
CA ASN A 80 29.07 9.81 -12.75
C ASN A 80 27.80 9.22 -13.40
N GLY A 81 26.89 10.06 -13.90
CA GLY A 81 25.68 9.64 -14.62
C GLY A 81 24.64 8.98 -13.71
N ILE A 82 24.66 9.30 -12.42
CA ILE A 82 23.69 8.83 -11.43
C ILE A 82 22.63 9.93 -11.22
N GLY A 83 21.36 9.59 -11.44
CA GLY A 83 20.23 10.49 -11.17
C GLY A 83 19.98 10.64 -9.67
N VAL A 84 19.44 11.77 -9.28
CA VAL A 84 19.10 12.05 -7.87
C VAL A 84 17.60 12.23 -7.73
N VAL A 85 17.03 11.45 -6.83
CA VAL A 85 15.73 11.68 -6.20
C VAL A 85 16.03 12.56 -4.99
N LEU A 86 15.78 13.86 -5.09
CA LEU A 86 16.11 14.79 -4.00
C LEU A 86 14.95 14.92 -3.04
N ALA A 87 15.20 14.59 -1.77
CA ALA A 87 14.18 14.64 -0.74
C ALA A 87 14.11 16.03 -0.08
N THR A 88 12.89 16.44 0.32
CA THR A 88 12.72 17.44 1.36
C THR A 88 12.94 16.74 2.71
N PRO A 89 13.76 17.30 3.62
CA PRO A 89 14.18 16.60 4.84
C PRO A 89 13.13 16.68 5.97
N THR A 90 11.89 16.94 5.63
CA THR A 90 10.86 17.44 6.55
C THR A 90 10.28 16.37 7.46
N SER A 91 10.57 15.09 7.21
CA SER A 91 10.19 13.97 8.10
C SER A 91 10.97 13.95 9.41
N SER A 92 12.15 14.59 9.46
CA SER A 92 13.01 14.59 10.65
C SER A 92 13.46 16.01 11.02
N PRO A 93 12.59 16.81 11.65
CA PRO A 93 12.93 18.16 12.08
C PRO A 93 14.15 18.17 13.00
N PRO A 94 15.01 19.21 12.91
CA PRO A 94 16.17 19.30 13.77
C PRO A 94 15.78 19.54 15.25
N PRO A 95 16.56 19.05 16.21
CA PRO A 95 16.25 19.18 17.65
C PRO A 95 16.01 20.62 18.12
N TRP A 96 16.66 21.61 17.50
CA TRP A 96 16.46 23.02 17.84
C TRP A 96 15.01 23.48 17.60
N MET A 97 14.30 22.87 16.62
CA MET A 97 12.93 23.25 16.31
C MET A 97 12.00 22.91 17.47
N GLY A 98 11.98 21.68 17.96
CA GLY A 98 11.18 21.30 19.12
C GLY A 98 11.60 22.02 20.41
N HIS A 99 12.91 22.33 20.55
CA HIS A 99 13.42 23.07 21.70
C HIS A 99 12.93 24.53 21.74
N LEU A 100 12.98 25.22 20.61
CA LEU A 100 12.57 26.64 20.51
C LEU A 100 11.09 26.82 20.29
N HIS A 101 10.44 25.83 19.69
CA HIS A 101 9.04 25.85 19.26
C HIS A 101 8.32 24.58 19.70
N PRO A 102 7.96 24.43 20.99
CA PRO A 102 7.28 23.23 21.50
C PRO A 102 5.94 22.92 20.83
N ASP A 103 5.30 23.90 20.20
CA ASP A 103 4.09 23.75 19.40
C ASP A 103 4.30 22.88 18.15
N THR A 104 5.55 22.62 17.77
CA THR A 104 5.88 21.72 16.65
C THR A 104 5.85 20.25 17.02
N LEU A 105 5.82 19.91 18.31
CA LEU A 105 5.85 18.55 18.79
C LEU A 105 4.45 17.94 18.84
N PRO A 106 4.27 16.69 18.38
CA PRO A 106 2.97 16.05 18.44
C PRO A 106 2.62 15.63 19.87
N VAL A 107 1.33 15.56 20.15
CA VAL A 107 0.77 15.11 21.41
C VAL A 107 0.03 13.79 21.19
N THR A 108 0.29 12.80 22.02
CA THR A 108 -0.36 11.50 21.97
C THR A 108 -1.81 11.58 22.46
N GLU A 109 -2.61 10.54 22.20
CA GLU A 109 -4.00 10.44 22.62
C GLU A 109 -4.18 10.61 24.13
N ASP A 110 -3.25 10.10 24.93
CA ASP A 110 -3.21 10.24 26.40
C ASP A 110 -2.57 11.55 26.90
N GLY A 111 -2.30 12.51 26.00
CA GLY A 111 -1.89 13.86 26.34
C GLY A 111 -0.38 14.05 26.60
N ARG A 112 0.46 13.07 26.24
CA ARG A 112 1.91 13.19 26.37
C ARG A 112 2.53 13.82 25.12
N THR A 113 3.47 14.74 25.29
CA THR A 113 4.26 15.28 24.20
C THR A 113 5.32 14.27 23.77
N GLU A 114 5.44 14.03 22.47
CA GLU A 114 6.51 13.23 21.87
C GLU A 114 7.70 14.13 21.54
N TYR A 115 8.86 13.81 22.08
CA TYR A 115 10.06 14.61 21.92
C TYR A 115 10.94 14.11 20.77
N TRP A 116 11.90 14.96 20.36
CA TRP A 116 12.95 14.60 19.41
C TRP A 116 13.89 13.52 19.98
N GLY A 117 14.69 12.93 19.13
CA GLY A 117 15.57 11.79 19.44
C GLY A 117 15.22 10.53 18.63
N GLY A 118 14.08 10.56 17.96
CA GLY A 118 13.67 9.68 16.88
C GLY A 118 13.46 10.46 15.59
N ARG A 119 12.66 9.93 14.68
CA ARG A 119 12.18 10.61 13.46
C ARG A 119 10.69 10.92 13.56
N GLN A 120 10.16 11.78 12.67
CA GLN A 120 8.72 12.09 12.56
C GLN A 120 8.11 12.70 13.84
N HIS A 121 8.88 13.44 14.58
CA HIS A 121 8.44 14.15 15.79
C HIS A 121 7.92 15.55 15.45
N PHE A 122 6.93 15.62 14.56
CA PHE A 122 6.30 16.89 14.16
C PHE A 122 4.78 16.81 14.20
N SER A 123 4.16 17.89 14.66
CA SER A 123 2.72 18.10 14.52
C SER A 123 2.39 18.56 13.10
N HIS A 124 1.63 17.77 12.37
CA HIS A 124 1.09 18.16 11.07
C HIS A 124 0.17 19.39 11.15
N SER A 125 -0.31 19.73 12.34
CA SER A 125 -1.19 20.87 12.60
C SER A 125 -0.44 22.16 12.95
N SER A 126 0.84 22.08 13.35
CA SER A 126 1.65 23.25 13.74
C SER A 126 1.89 24.19 12.56
N ALA A 127 1.47 25.45 12.70
CA ALA A 127 1.79 26.48 11.72
C ALA A 127 3.29 26.81 11.68
N THR A 128 3.97 26.65 12.82
CA THR A 128 5.43 26.84 12.92
C THR A 128 6.19 25.78 12.14
N TYR A 129 5.86 24.50 12.32
CA TYR A 129 6.46 23.41 11.54
C TYR A 129 6.26 23.63 10.04
N ARG A 130 5.01 23.87 9.60
CA ARG A 130 4.66 24.06 8.18
C ARG A 130 5.43 25.25 7.56
N ARG A 131 5.64 26.33 8.31
CA ARG A 131 6.43 27.47 7.84
C ARG A 131 7.89 27.11 7.62
N TYR A 132 8.53 26.38 8.54
CA TYR A 132 9.93 25.95 8.41
C TYR A 132 10.07 24.90 7.30
N ALA A 133 9.15 23.95 7.18
CA ALA A 133 9.12 22.97 6.11
C ALA A 133 9.02 23.63 4.73
N ALA A 134 8.10 24.61 4.58
CA ALA A 134 7.99 25.38 3.35
C ALA A 134 9.27 26.16 3.01
N ALA A 135 9.91 26.76 4.00
CA ALA A 135 11.14 27.55 3.80
C ALA A 135 12.31 26.69 3.32
N ILE A 136 12.57 25.54 3.97
CA ILE A 136 13.66 24.64 3.55
C ILE A 136 13.36 24.01 2.18
N THR A 137 12.11 23.69 1.90
CA THR A 137 11.67 23.15 0.59
C THR A 137 11.90 24.18 -0.51
N GLU A 138 11.57 25.46 -0.28
CA GLU A 138 11.80 26.53 -1.26
C GLU A 138 13.30 26.74 -1.52
N ASP A 139 14.11 26.76 -0.47
CA ASP A 139 15.57 26.90 -0.61
C ASP A 139 16.18 25.76 -1.42
N LEU A 140 15.76 24.51 -1.19
CA LEU A 140 16.18 23.34 -1.95
C LEU A 140 15.70 23.43 -3.41
N ALA A 141 14.44 23.78 -3.64
CA ALA A 141 13.87 23.88 -4.98
C ALA A 141 14.57 24.94 -5.81
N VAL A 142 14.79 26.13 -5.26
CA VAL A 142 15.47 27.23 -5.94
C VAL A 142 16.92 26.87 -6.25
N ARG A 143 17.62 26.20 -5.32
CA ARG A 143 19.03 25.87 -5.47
C ARG A 143 19.26 24.73 -6.45
N TYR A 144 18.48 23.66 -6.35
CA TYR A 144 18.73 22.41 -7.08
C TYR A 144 17.76 22.14 -8.24
N GLY A 145 16.70 22.95 -8.40
CA GLY A 145 15.71 22.74 -9.44
C GLY A 145 16.25 22.74 -10.86
N GLY A 146 17.35 23.47 -11.12
CA GLY A 146 18.05 23.47 -12.41
C GLY A 146 19.21 22.47 -12.50
N HIS A 147 19.48 21.69 -11.46
CA HIS A 147 20.63 20.81 -11.41
C HIS A 147 20.43 19.57 -12.31
N PRO A 148 21.39 19.23 -13.20
CA PRO A 148 21.20 18.16 -14.19
C PRO A 148 21.10 16.74 -13.59
N ALA A 149 21.55 16.53 -12.35
CA ALA A 149 21.38 15.27 -11.63
C ALA A 149 19.95 15.07 -11.13
N LEU A 150 19.17 16.14 -10.90
CA LEU A 150 17.80 16.04 -10.37
C LEU A 150 16.89 15.32 -11.36
N THR A 151 16.26 14.23 -10.93
CA THR A 151 15.35 13.43 -11.76
C THR A 151 13.93 13.35 -11.18
N LEU A 152 13.80 13.46 -9.85
CA LEU A 152 12.55 13.31 -9.11
C LEU A 152 12.65 14.06 -7.78
N TRP A 153 11.55 14.63 -7.31
CA TRP A 153 11.42 15.12 -5.93
C TRP A 153 10.77 14.07 -5.05
N HIS A 154 11.34 13.86 -3.87
CA HIS A 154 10.75 13.05 -2.81
C HIS A 154 10.34 13.97 -1.65
N ILE A 155 9.04 14.13 -1.43
CA ILE A 155 8.53 15.01 -0.38
C ILE A 155 8.42 14.24 0.94
N ASN A 156 9.12 14.71 1.99
CA ASN A 156 9.10 14.10 3.31
C ASN A 156 9.59 12.63 3.30
N ASN A 157 9.00 11.76 4.10
CA ASN A 157 9.18 10.30 4.09
C ASN A 157 8.14 9.63 4.99
N GLU A 158 7.40 8.66 4.46
CA GLU A 158 6.48 7.82 5.24
C GLU A 158 5.60 8.62 6.19
N TYR A 159 4.76 9.51 5.69
CA TYR A 159 3.85 10.30 6.51
C TYR A 159 2.99 9.42 7.44
N CYS A 160 3.23 9.49 8.76
CA CYS A 160 2.53 8.61 9.72
C CYS A 160 2.24 9.24 11.07
N THR A 161 2.44 10.56 11.24
CA THR A 161 2.24 11.22 12.53
C THR A 161 0.76 11.41 12.83
N TYR A 162 0.41 11.16 14.09
CA TYR A 162 -0.87 11.57 14.67
C TYR A 162 -0.63 12.71 15.65
N ASP A 163 -1.63 13.56 15.86
CA ASP A 163 -1.52 14.68 16.79
C ASP A 163 -2.87 14.98 17.46
N TRP A 164 -2.90 14.89 18.78
CA TRP A 164 -4.05 15.25 19.62
C TRP A 164 -3.87 16.57 20.36
N SER A 165 -2.96 17.45 19.89
CA SER A 165 -2.71 18.77 20.49
C SER A 165 -3.93 19.70 20.41
N ASP A 166 -3.86 20.84 21.11
CA ASP A 166 -4.90 21.85 21.03
C ASP A 166 -4.93 22.54 19.66
N GLU A 167 -3.76 22.65 18.98
CA GLU A 167 -3.69 23.09 17.59
C GLU A 167 -4.40 22.12 16.65
N ALA A 168 -4.16 20.83 16.82
CA ALA A 168 -4.88 19.81 16.06
C ALA A 168 -6.39 19.86 16.33
N ALA A 169 -6.82 20.09 17.58
CA ALA A 169 -8.23 20.27 17.92
C ALA A 169 -8.85 21.49 17.26
N ALA A 170 -8.12 22.62 17.18
CA ALA A 170 -8.59 23.82 16.48
C ALA A 170 -8.77 23.58 14.98
N ARG A 171 -7.80 22.91 14.32
CA ARG A 171 -7.90 22.55 12.90
C ARG A 171 -9.00 21.50 12.65
N PHE A 172 -9.16 20.54 13.56
CA PHE A 172 -10.22 19.54 13.48
C PHE A 172 -11.61 20.19 13.51
N ARG A 173 -11.84 21.15 14.40
CA ARG A 173 -13.09 21.95 14.41
C ARG A 173 -13.34 22.66 13.09
N SER A 174 -12.34 23.29 12.50
CA SER A 174 -12.46 23.96 11.20
C SER A 174 -12.77 22.98 10.07
N TRP A 175 -12.14 21.80 10.08
CA TRP A 175 -12.40 20.72 9.15
C TRP A 175 -13.82 20.17 9.27
N LEU A 176 -14.31 19.96 10.52
CA LEU A 176 -15.69 19.54 10.80
C LEU A 176 -16.72 20.59 10.36
N GLN A 177 -16.45 21.90 10.59
CA GLN A 177 -17.29 22.99 10.11
C GLN A 177 -17.42 22.97 8.59
N HIS A 178 -16.34 22.69 7.88
CA HIS A 178 -16.37 22.55 6.42
C HIS A 178 -17.17 21.33 5.98
N ARG A 179 -16.99 20.20 6.66
CA ARG A 179 -17.64 18.93 6.33
C ARG A 179 -19.15 18.96 6.59
N TYR A 180 -19.58 19.48 7.73
CA TYR A 180 -20.98 19.39 8.18
C TYR A 180 -21.77 20.69 8.03
N GLY A 181 -21.13 21.82 7.97
CA GLY A 181 -21.77 23.14 7.84
C GLY A 181 -22.45 23.64 9.11
N SER A 182 -23.06 22.78 9.93
CA SER A 182 -23.74 23.13 11.18
C SER A 182 -23.54 22.10 12.28
N LEU A 183 -23.68 22.52 13.55
CA LEU A 183 -23.64 21.62 14.71
C LEU A 183 -24.80 20.61 14.70
N ASP A 184 -25.96 21.01 14.22
CA ASP A 184 -27.12 20.11 14.11
C ASP A 184 -26.82 18.95 13.15
N ALA A 185 -26.19 19.24 12.01
CA ALA A 185 -25.79 18.23 11.04
C ALA A 185 -24.70 17.30 11.63
N LEU A 186 -23.70 17.86 12.31
CA LEU A 186 -22.68 17.09 13.01
C LEU A 186 -23.28 16.22 14.10
N ASN A 187 -24.10 16.78 15.00
CA ASN A 187 -24.77 16.03 16.08
C ASN A 187 -25.64 14.90 15.53
N SER A 188 -26.32 15.15 14.40
CA SER A 188 -27.08 14.10 13.71
C SER A 188 -26.15 13.02 13.16
N ALA A 189 -25.07 13.39 12.45
CA ALA A 189 -24.11 12.44 11.87
C ALA A 189 -23.44 11.58 12.95
N TRP A 190 -22.99 12.19 14.03
CA TRP A 190 -22.31 11.51 15.13
C TRP A 190 -23.25 10.78 16.08
N GLY A 191 -24.58 10.94 15.94
CA GLY A 191 -25.55 10.29 16.83
C GLY A 191 -25.40 10.73 18.31
N THR A 192 -25.08 11.99 18.55
CA THR A 192 -24.66 12.51 19.86
C THR A 192 -25.74 12.51 20.93
N ALA A 193 -27.00 12.19 20.60
CA ALA A 193 -28.02 11.90 21.58
C ALA A 193 -27.66 10.68 22.47
N PHE A 194 -26.84 9.78 21.96
CA PHE A 194 -26.31 8.64 22.71
C PHE A 194 -25.35 9.13 23.79
N TRP A 195 -25.54 8.67 25.02
CA TRP A 195 -24.80 9.07 26.22
C TRP A 195 -24.69 10.56 26.49
N SER A 196 -25.67 11.35 26.00
CA SER A 196 -25.71 12.80 26.23
C SER A 196 -24.47 13.54 25.70
N GLN A 197 -24.00 13.17 24.53
CA GLN A 197 -22.79 13.73 23.90
C GLN A 197 -23.06 14.96 23.02
N GLY A 198 -24.32 15.48 22.99
CA GLY A 198 -24.70 16.60 22.11
C GLY A 198 -23.87 17.86 22.37
N TYR A 199 -23.32 18.41 21.28
CA TYR A 199 -22.53 19.63 21.30
C TYR A 199 -23.43 20.87 21.08
N GLY A 200 -23.25 21.90 21.92
CA GLY A 200 -23.93 23.18 21.83
C GLY A 200 -23.09 24.29 21.22
N ASP A 201 -21.76 24.10 21.21
CA ASP A 201 -20.79 25.01 20.62
C ASP A 201 -19.66 24.21 19.98
N TRP A 202 -19.12 24.72 18.84
CA TRP A 202 -17.96 24.13 18.18
C TRP A 202 -16.73 24.04 19.10
N ALA A 203 -16.57 25.01 20.02
CA ALA A 203 -15.46 25.02 20.98
C ALA A 203 -15.44 23.82 21.95
N GLU A 204 -16.57 23.15 22.14
CA GLU A 204 -16.67 21.95 23.00
C GLU A 204 -16.07 20.71 22.33
N ILE A 205 -15.85 20.74 20.99
CA ILE A 205 -15.32 19.60 20.25
C ILE A 205 -13.79 19.59 20.34
N HIS A 206 -13.26 18.46 20.80
CA HIS A 206 -11.82 18.14 20.78
C HIS A 206 -11.50 16.99 19.84
N THR A 207 -10.22 16.78 19.53
CA THR A 207 -9.73 15.51 18.99
C THR A 207 -10.13 14.38 19.93
N PRO A 208 -10.37 13.14 19.47
CA PRO A 208 -10.82 12.03 20.32
C PRO A 208 -9.67 11.56 21.24
N ARG A 209 -9.41 12.35 22.29
CA ARG A 209 -8.42 12.06 23.34
C ARG A 209 -8.88 10.88 24.17
N GLN A 210 -7.98 10.35 25.01
CA GLN A 210 -8.28 9.25 25.89
C GLN A 210 -9.52 9.57 26.77
N ALA A 211 -10.51 8.70 26.73
CA ALA A 211 -11.73 8.79 27.50
C ALA A 211 -11.83 7.66 28.51
N HIS A 212 -12.75 7.79 29.48
CA HIS A 212 -12.96 6.76 30.49
C HIS A 212 -13.46 5.44 29.91
N TYR A 213 -14.21 5.51 28.82
CA TYR A 213 -14.79 4.36 28.12
C TYR A 213 -14.71 4.56 26.60
N MET A 214 -15.48 3.82 25.82
CA MET A 214 -15.51 3.91 24.37
C MET A 214 -15.85 5.34 23.92
N LYS A 215 -15.12 5.82 22.92
CA LYS A 215 -15.36 7.11 22.28
C LYS A 215 -16.49 7.03 21.26
N ASN A 216 -17.02 8.16 20.86
CA ASN A 216 -17.96 8.22 19.75
C ASN A 216 -17.29 7.69 18.46
N PRO A 217 -17.82 6.63 17.82
CA PRO A 217 -17.16 5.99 16.67
C PRO A 217 -17.05 6.92 15.47
N THR A 218 -18.08 7.73 15.18
CA THR A 218 -18.03 8.68 14.05
C THR A 218 -17.03 9.81 14.30
N GLN A 219 -16.86 10.27 15.55
CA GLN A 219 -15.80 11.22 15.90
C GLN A 219 -14.41 10.63 15.64
N VAL A 220 -14.18 9.37 16.01
CA VAL A 220 -12.90 8.69 15.75
C VAL A 220 -12.68 8.48 14.25
N LEU A 221 -13.71 8.12 13.52
CA LEU A 221 -13.67 7.98 12.06
C LEU A 221 -13.31 9.31 11.38
N ASP A 222 -13.96 10.41 11.78
CA ASP A 222 -13.68 11.73 11.26
C ASP A 222 -12.28 12.24 11.64
N PHE A 223 -11.77 11.86 12.80
CA PHE A 223 -10.41 12.19 13.18
C PHE A 223 -9.36 11.46 12.32
N LYS A 224 -9.61 10.20 11.93
CA LYS A 224 -8.77 9.48 10.98
C LYS A 224 -8.78 10.14 9.60
N ARG A 225 -9.96 10.54 9.11
CA ARG A 225 -10.11 11.32 7.87
C ARG A 225 -9.35 12.64 7.94
N PHE A 226 -9.57 13.39 9.01
CA PHE A 226 -8.87 14.64 9.28
C PHE A 226 -7.35 14.47 9.29
N THR A 227 -6.84 13.46 9.99
CA THR A 227 -5.39 13.20 10.07
C THR A 227 -4.81 12.94 8.67
N SER A 228 -5.44 12.08 7.89
CA SER A 228 -5.03 11.80 6.50
C SER A 228 -5.05 13.08 5.64
N ASP A 229 -6.07 13.92 5.78
CA ASP A 229 -6.20 15.19 5.06
C ASP A 229 -5.12 16.19 5.48
N MET A 230 -4.82 16.30 6.78
CA MET A 230 -3.81 17.24 7.29
C MET A 230 -2.39 16.86 6.87
N LEU A 231 -2.08 15.56 6.84
CA LEU A 231 -0.81 15.07 6.31
C LEU A 231 -0.72 15.32 4.80
N LEU A 232 -1.81 15.08 4.06
CA LEU A 232 -1.88 15.40 2.62
C LEU A 232 -1.71 16.90 2.34
N GLU A 233 -2.23 17.78 3.20
CA GLU A 233 -1.98 19.22 3.10
C GLU A 233 -0.49 19.57 3.30
N CYS A 234 0.22 18.87 4.21
CA CYS A 234 1.66 19.05 4.36
C CYS A 234 2.40 18.67 3.07
N TYR A 235 2.09 17.49 2.53
CA TYR A 235 2.63 17.04 1.25
C TYR A 235 2.34 18.04 0.11
N ALA A 236 1.08 18.44 -0.04
CA ALA A 236 0.65 19.35 -1.11
C ALA A 236 1.35 20.71 -1.03
N ALA A 237 1.55 21.24 0.18
CA ALA A 237 2.23 22.54 0.36
C ALA A 237 3.69 22.48 -0.13
N GLU A 238 4.43 21.43 0.21
CA GLU A 238 5.81 21.26 -0.25
C GLU A 238 5.87 20.91 -1.75
N ARG A 239 5.00 20.02 -2.24
CA ARG A 239 4.85 19.70 -3.67
C ARG A 239 4.61 20.94 -4.52
N ASP A 240 3.72 21.82 -4.09
CA ASP A 240 3.36 23.03 -4.85
C ASP A 240 4.53 24.02 -4.94
N ILE A 241 5.38 24.05 -3.90
CA ILE A 241 6.62 24.82 -3.92
C ILE A 241 7.58 24.25 -4.99
N VAL A 242 7.87 22.96 -4.97
CA VAL A 242 8.78 22.35 -5.93
C VAL A 242 8.24 22.41 -7.36
N ARG A 243 6.93 22.24 -7.55
CA ARG A 243 6.28 22.37 -8.87
C ARG A 243 6.37 23.77 -9.46
N ARG A 244 6.29 24.81 -8.63
CA ARG A 244 6.43 26.19 -9.07
C ARG A 244 7.80 26.46 -9.68
N VAL A 245 8.84 25.85 -9.11
CA VAL A 245 10.23 26.01 -9.56
C VAL A 245 10.59 25.03 -10.68
N THR A 246 10.12 23.79 -10.58
CA THR A 246 10.46 22.67 -11.47
C THR A 246 9.21 21.96 -12.02
N PRO A 247 8.40 22.61 -12.86
CA PRO A 247 7.09 22.10 -13.31
C PRO A 247 7.17 20.80 -14.14
N HIS A 248 8.36 20.41 -14.59
CA HIS A 248 8.57 19.21 -15.40
C HIS A 248 9.26 18.06 -14.65
N THR A 249 9.66 18.29 -13.40
CA THR A 249 10.25 17.24 -12.55
C THR A 249 9.12 16.57 -11.76
N PRO A 250 8.94 15.25 -11.90
CA PRO A 250 7.89 14.55 -11.15
C PRO A 250 8.14 14.57 -9.65
N VAL A 251 7.06 14.40 -8.88
CA VAL A 251 7.05 14.46 -7.42
C VAL A 251 6.44 13.18 -6.86
N THR A 252 7.00 12.65 -5.78
CA THR A 252 6.52 11.48 -5.04
C THR A 252 6.60 11.70 -3.53
N THR A 253 5.90 10.88 -2.78
CA THR A 253 6.24 10.47 -1.40
C THR A 253 6.00 8.97 -1.26
N ASN A 254 6.68 8.30 -0.34
CA ASN A 254 6.59 6.86 -0.20
C ASN A 254 5.47 6.45 0.77
N PHE A 255 4.71 5.43 0.38
CA PHE A 255 3.65 4.84 1.21
C PHE A 255 4.16 3.65 2.00
N MET A 256 3.75 3.57 3.25
CA MET A 256 3.81 2.31 4.00
C MET A 256 2.63 1.40 3.59
N PRO A 257 2.87 0.11 3.33
CA PRO A 257 1.81 -0.79 2.89
C PRO A 257 0.67 -0.93 3.89
N LEU A 258 -0.58 -0.79 3.44
CA LEU A 258 -1.77 -0.90 4.28
C LEU A 258 -1.64 -0.11 5.60
N TRP A 259 -1.15 1.11 5.50
CA TRP A 259 -1.03 1.99 6.65
C TRP A 259 -2.40 2.57 7.03
N VAL A 260 -2.78 2.42 8.31
CA VAL A 260 -4.11 2.81 8.80
C VAL A 260 -4.32 4.33 8.89
N GLY A 261 -3.25 5.12 8.87
CA GLY A 261 -3.32 6.58 9.06
C GLY A 261 -3.48 7.40 7.78
N GLN A 262 -3.58 6.76 6.60
CA GLN A 262 -3.50 7.46 5.33
C GLN A 262 -4.39 6.79 4.28
N ASP A 263 -5.32 7.53 3.68
CA ASP A 263 -6.09 7.04 2.53
C ASP A 263 -5.23 7.15 1.26
N ALA A 264 -4.49 6.10 0.97
CA ALA A 264 -3.55 6.09 -0.16
C ALA A 264 -4.23 6.22 -1.54
N TRP A 265 -5.54 5.96 -1.69
CA TRP A 265 -6.27 6.27 -2.92
C TRP A 265 -6.31 7.76 -3.19
N ARG A 266 -6.70 8.53 -2.20
CA ARG A 266 -6.79 9.99 -2.30
C ARG A 266 -5.41 10.63 -2.49
N TRP A 267 -4.40 10.08 -1.80
CA TRP A 267 -3.03 10.57 -1.92
C TRP A 267 -2.44 10.31 -3.31
N ALA A 268 -2.66 9.13 -3.88
CA ALA A 268 -2.19 8.78 -5.21
C ALA A 268 -2.74 9.70 -6.32
N GLU A 269 -3.91 10.30 -6.12
CA GLU A 269 -4.46 11.31 -7.04
C GLU A 269 -3.64 12.61 -7.05
N GLU A 270 -2.93 12.91 -5.96
CA GLU A 270 -2.12 14.12 -5.80
C GLU A 270 -0.65 13.92 -6.21
N GLU A 271 -0.20 12.68 -6.36
CA GLU A 271 1.18 12.35 -6.73
C GLU A 271 1.38 12.23 -8.24
N ASP A 272 2.60 12.54 -8.71
CA ASP A 272 3.01 12.27 -10.10
C ASP A 272 3.55 10.85 -10.26
N VAL A 273 4.13 10.32 -9.19
CA VAL A 273 4.68 8.97 -9.08
C VAL A 273 4.23 8.34 -7.77
N VAL A 274 3.51 7.26 -7.84
CA VAL A 274 3.17 6.48 -6.63
C VAL A 274 4.34 5.59 -6.28
N SER A 275 4.80 5.67 -5.05
CA SER A 275 5.89 4.87 -4.52
C SER A 275 5.54 4.20 -3.20
N VAL A 276 6.15 3.05 -2.93
CA VAL A 276 5.85 2.24 -1.75
C VAL A 276 7.12 1.62 -1.17
N ASP A 277 7.12 1.43 0.15
CA ASP A 277 8.14 0.70 0.90
C ASP A 277 7.65 -0.69 1.22
N LEU A 278 8.40 -1.69 0.85
CA LEU A 278 7.94 -3.07 0.96
C LEU A 278 9.02 -3.98 1.56
N TYR A 279 8.75 -4.45 2.76
CA TYR A 279 9.67 -5.26 3.55
C TYR A 279 9.06 -6.62 3.96
N PRO A 280 8.83 -7.59 3.06
CA PRO A 280 8.31 -8.89 3.44
C PRO A 280 9.28 -9.63 4.38
N ASP A 281 8.74 -10.44 5.30
CA ASP A 281 9.60 -11.29 6.12
C ASP A 281 10.09 -12.49 5.30
N PRO A 282 11.41 -12.72 5.17
CA PRO A 282 11.93 -13.85 4.40
C PRO A 282 11.67 -15.22 5.04
N ARG A 283 11.15 -15.27 6.26
CA ARG A 283 10.74 -16.47 6.97
C ARG A 283 9.24 -16.71 6.96
N ASP A 284 8.47 -15.68 6.64
CA ASP A 284 7.04 -15.84 6.45
C ASP A 284 6.78 -16.63 5.14
N PRO A 285 6.14 -17.81 5.20
CA PRO A 285 5.77 -18.56 4.01
C PRO A 285 4.84 -17.78 3.08
N LEU A 286 4.14 -16.76 3.59
CA LEU A 286 3.24 -15.88 2.84
C LEU A 286 3.92 -14.60 2.34
N GLY A 287 5.23 -14.41 2.59
CA GLY A 287 5.94 -13.16 2.27
C GLY A 287 5.85 -12.77 0.79
N ALA A 288 5.93 -13.74 -0.13
CA ALA A 288 5.77 -13.49 -1.57
C ALA A 288 4.37 -13.00 -1.94
N GLN A 289 3.35 -13.57 -1.32
CA GLN A 289 1.96 -13.23 -1.49
C GLN A 289 1.59 -11.85 -0.94
N GLN A 290 2.10 -11.52 0.28
CA GLN A 290 1.96 -10.20 0.89
C GLN A 290 2.64 -9.15 0.01
N GLY A 291 3.80 -9.49 -0.57
CA GLY A 291 4.46 -8.66 -1.57
C GLY A 291 3.60 -8.43 -2.80
N ALA A 292 2.99 -9.48 -3.35
CA ALA A 292 2.11 -9.40 -4.52
C ALA A 292 0.89 -8.50 -4.25
N LEU A 293 0.24 -8.64 -3.09
CA LEU A 293 -0.90 -7.80 -2.69
C LEU A 293 -0.53 -6.31 -2.72
N VAL A 294 0.57 -5.94 -2.06
CA VAL A 294 1.04 -4.54 -1.99
C VAL A 294 1.39 -4.00 -3.38
N GLN A 295 2.06 -4.80 -4.20
CA GLN A 295 2.46 -4.44 -5.57
C GLN A 295 1.25 -4.25 -6.48
N ASP A 296 0.22 -5.11 -6.38
CA ASP A 296 -1.03 -4.97 -7.13
C ASP A 296 -1.80 -3.72 -6.70
N MET A 297 -1.88 -3.45 -5.39
CA MET A 297 -2.52 -2.25 -4.85
C MET A 297 -1.79 -0.98 -5.32
N THR A 298 -0.47 -0.93 -5.20
CA THR A 298 0.34 0.22 -5.62
C THR A 298 0.21 0.49 -7.12
N ARG A 299 0.28 -0.56 -7.95
CA ARG A 299 0.05 -0.45 -9.40
C ARG A 299 -1.32 0.14 -9.72
N SER A 300 -2.36 -0.31 -9.01
CA SER A 300 -3.74 0.14 -9.23
C SER A 300 -3.92 1.60 -8.81
N GLN A 301 -3.28 2.03 -7.72
CA GLN A 301 -3.24 3.42 -7.28
C GLN A 301 -2.51 4.31 -8.29
N ALA A 302 -1.36 3.84 -8.81
CA ALA A 302 -0.58 4.55 -9.82
C ALA A 302 -1.27 4.61 -11.19
N ARG A 303 -2.22 3.72 -11.46
CA ARG A 303 -2.85 3.55 -12.79
C ARG A 303 -1.84 3.33 -13.92
N GLY A 304 -0.69 2.72 -13.57
CA GLY A 304 0.43 2.49 -14.49
C GLY A 304 1.72 2.09 -13.77
N PRO A 305 2.89 2.42 -14.36
CA PRO A 305 4.18 2.16 -13.73
C PRO A 305 4.31 2.88 -12.39
N TRP A 306 4.92 2.19 -11.42
CA TRP A 306 5.08 2.64 -10.06
C TRP A 306 6.52 2.42 -9.57
N MET A 307 6.86 2.95 -8.40
CA MET A 307 8.20 2.89 -7.83
C MET A 307 8.22 2.06 -6.54
N LEU A 308 9.03 0.99 -6.52
CA LEU A 308 9.44 0.38 -5.26
C LEU A 308 10.55 1.26 -4.68
N MET A 309 10.15 2.16 -3.74
CA MET A 309 11.06 3.16 -3.18
C MET A 309 12.04 2.53 -2.22
N GLU A 310 11.54 1.64 -1.37
CA GLU A 310 12.34 0.96 -0.38
C GLU A 310 12.03 -0.54 -0.32
N GLN A 311 13.08 -1.32 -0.20
CA GLN A 311 13.09 -2.70 0.25
C GLN A 311 14.41 -2.99 0.95
N ALA A 312 14.52 -4.09 1.72
CA ALA A 312 15.78 -4.48 2.32
C ALA A 312 16.62 -5.36 1.40
N ALA A 313 17.92 -5.08 1.30
CA ALA A 313 18.86 -5.99 0.62
C ALA A 313 19.18 -7.27 1.43
N GLY A 314 18.93 -7.22 2.74
CA GLY A 314 19.16 -8.31 3.70
C GLY A 314 18.17 -8.22 4.87
N PRO A 315 18.62 -8.33 6.15
CA PRO A 315 17.75 -8.19 7.30
C PRO A 315 17.30 -6.74 7.51
N VAL A 316 16.11 -6.56 8.07
CA VAL A 316 15.65 -5.32 8.71
C VAL A 316 16.09 -5.30 10.18
N ASN A 317 15.64 -4.32 11.01
CA ASN A 317 16.07 -4.23 12.42
C ASN A 317 14.93 -4.04 13.42
N TRP A 318 13.68 -4.01 12.98
CA TRP A 318 12.51 -3.71 13.84
C TRP A 318 11.64 -4.91 14.19
N ARG A 319 11.92 -6.10 13.69
CA ARG A 319 11.20 -7.32 14.06
C ARG A 319 11.79 -7.93 15.32
N GLY A 320 11.02 -8.75 16.02
CA GLY A 320 11.52 -9.51 17.17
C GLY A 320 12.73 -10.40 16.82
N VAL A 321 12.73 -10.97 15.60
CA VAL A 321 13.89 -11.66 15.00
C VAL A 321 14.04 -11.22 13.55
N ASN A 322 15.21 -10.69 13.19
CA ASN A 322 15.49 -10.13 11.88
C ASN A 322 16.33 -11.10 11.03
N HIS A 323 15.68 -11.82 10.13
CA HIS A 323 16.32 -12.82 9.29
C HIS A 323 16.89 -12.21 8.00
N PRO A 324 18.08 -12.63 7.56
CA PRO A 324 18.59 -12.28 6.25
C PRO A 324 17.80 -13.00 5.15
N LYS A 325 17.68 -12.38 4.00
CA LYS A 325 17.13 -13.03 2.81
C LYS A 325 18.01 -14.22 2.40
N PRO A 326 17.45 -15.42 2.14
CA PRO A 326 18.16 -16.52 1.48
C PRO A 326 18.76 -16.09 0.13
N ARG A 327 19.81 -16.81 -0.33
CA ARG A 327 20.43 -16.53 -1.64
C ARG A 327 19.40 -16.61 -2.77
N GLY A 328 19.37 -15.58 -3.61
CA GLY A 328 18.46 -15.45 -4.74
C GLY A 328 17.10 -14.84 -4.42
N LEU A 329 16.68 -14.80 -3.13
CA LEU A 329 15.36 -14.28 -2.77
C LEU A 329 15.27 -12.77 -3.00
N ASN A 330 16.34 -12.01 -2.76
CA ASN A 330 16.37 -10.58 -3.05
C ASN A 330 16.13 -10.29 -4.55
N ARG A 331 16.77 -11.07 -5.40
CA ARG A 331 16.58 -11.02 -6.85
C ARG A 331 15.12 -11.34 -7.23
N LEU A 332 14.58 -12.45 -6.71
CA LEU A 332 13.23 -12.90 -7.00
C LEU A 332 12.18 -11.83 -6.65
N TRP A 333 12.24 -11.26 -5.44
CA TRP A 333 11.27 -10.25 -5.00
C TRP A 333 11.39 -8.92 -5.76
N SER A 334 12.60 -8.56 -6.18
CA SER A 334 12.82 -7.42 -7.08
C SER A 334 12.19 -7.65 -8.45
N PHE A 335 12.32 -8.85 -9.01
CA PHE A 335 11.66 -9.22 -10.26
C PHE A 335 10.15 -9.37 -10.11
N GLN A 336 9.63 -9.74 -8.94
CA GLN A 336 8.20 -9.76 -8.66
C GLN A 336 7.61 -8.34 -8.76
N ALA A 337 8.29 -7.33 -8.20
CA ALA A 337 7.88 -5.93 -8.36
C ALA A 337 7.88 -5.49 -9.83
N VAL A 338 8.96 -5.80 -10.58
CA VAL A 338 9.05 -5.50 -12.02
C VAL A 338 7.95 -6.20 -12.81
N ALA A 339 7.68 -7.48 -12.56
CA ALA A 339 6.62 -8.22 -13.21
C ALA A 339 5.25 -7.56 -12.98
N ARG A 340 5.01 -7.02 -11.78
CA ARG A 340 3.78 -6.35 -11.39
C ARG A 340 3.76 -4.85 -11.65
N GLY A 341 4.64 -4.36 -12.54
CA GLY A 341 4.55 -3.01 -13.09
C GLY A 341 5.53 -1.98 -12.54
N ALA A 342 6.43 -2.34 -11.61
CA ALA A 342 7.44 -1.39 -11.15
C ALA A 342 8.45 -1.05 -12.27
N ASP A 343 8.72 0.24 -12.44
CA ASP A 343 9.80 0.79 -13.27
C ASP A 343 10.94 1.35 -12.42
N ALA A 344 10.90 1.15 -11.12
CA ALA A 344 11.96 1.49 -10.17
C ALA A 344 12.08 0.40 -9.10
N VAL A 345 13.30 0.03 -8.75
CA VAL A 345 13.64 -0.97 -7.73
C VAL A 345 14.73 -0.37 -6.85
N CYS A 346 14.31 0.24 -5.76
CA CYS A 346 15.20 0.94 -4.84
C CYS A 346 15.22 0.27 -3.46
N TYR A 347 16.18 0.65 -2.66
CA TYR A 347 16.50 0.03 -1.36
C TYR A 347 16.66 1.06 -0.26
N PHE A 348 16.17 0.78 0.91
CA PHE A 348 16.74 1.31 2.11
C PHE A 348 17.81 0.32 2.59
N GLN A 349 19.12 0.57 2.48
CA GLN A 349 19.77 1.78 1.98
C GLN A 349 21.00 1.40 1.14
N TRP A 350 21.73 2.40 0.59
CA TRP A 350 22.96 2.11 -0.16
C TRP A 350 24.02 1.45 0.72
N ARG A 351 24.53 2.14 1.72
CA ARG A 351 25.55 1.63 2.65
C ARG A 351 24.96 1.42 4.05
N GLN A 352 25.12 0.24 4.60
CA GLN A 352 24.64 -0.10 5.94
C GLN A 352 25.28 0.80 7.01
N SER A 353 24.46 1.49 7.80
CA SER A 353 24.88 2.42 8.85
C SER A 353 25.70 1.71 9.93
N ARG A 354 26.76 2.37 10.43
CA ARG A 354 27.60 1.83 11.51
C ARG A 354 27.08 2.14 12.91
N GLN A 355 26.21 3.12 13.03
CA GLN A 355 25.69 3.64 14.29
C GLN A 355 24.26 4.17 14.09
N GLY A 356 23.62 4.57 15.17
CA GLY A 356 22.22 4.99 15.15
C GLY A 356 21.24 3.83 15.31
N ALA A 357 19.96 4.14 15.26
CA ALA A 357 18.88 3.17 15.51
C ALA A 357 18.87 2.04 14.48
N GLU A 358 19.28 2.31 13.24
CA GLU A 358 19.21 1.39 12.10
C GLU A 358 20.55 0.74 11.73
N LYS A 359 21.52 0.70 12.66
CA LYS A 359 22.85 0.10 12.42
C LYS A 359 22.84 -1.37 12.01
N PHE A 360 21.75 -2.09 12.27
CA PHE A 360 21.56 -3.47 11.85
C PHE A 360 20.58 -3.63 10.68
N HIS A 361 19.97 -2.53 10.21
CA HIS A 361 19.26 -2.56 8.95
C HIS A 361 20.25 -2.75 7.80
N SER A 362 19.93 -3.67 6.88
CA SER A 362 20.85 -3.96 5.77
C SER A 362 21.00 -2.78 4.81
N GLY A 363 22.10 -2.79 4.07
CA GLY A 363 22.32 -1.93 2.93
C GLY A 363 22.72 -2.75 1.70
N MET A 364 22.69 -2.13 0.51
CA MET A 364 23.22 -2.73 -0.71
C MET A 364 24.71 -3.06 -0.54
N VAL A 365 25.44 -2.18 0.17
CA VAL A 365 26.79 -2.46 0.70
C VAL A 365 26.66 -2.72 2.19
N SER A 366 26.69 -3.99 2.59
CA SER A 366 26.60 -4.40 3.98
C SER A 366 27.91 -4.11 4.76
N HIS A 367 27.93 -4.33 6.07
CA HIS A 367 29.16 -4.24 6.86
C HIS A 367 30.29 -5.17 6.38
N ALA A 368 29.98 -6.20 5.59
CA ALA A 368 30.99 -7.07 4.97
C ALA A 368 31.65 -6.40 3.74
N GLY A 369 31.21 -5.21 3.32
CA GLY A 369 31.79 -4.48 2.21
C GLY A 369 31.59 -5.12 0.84
N GLU A 370 32.45 -4.76 -0.13
CA GLU A 370 32.41 -5.20 -1.51
C GLU A 370 32.45 -6.73 -1.69
N GLU A 371 33.24 -7.40 -0.86
CA GLU A 371 33.36 -8.86 -0.89
C GLU A 371 32.15 -9.59 -0.26
N GLY A 372 31.21 -8.85 0.31
CA GLY A 372 30.01 -9.40 0.91
C GLY A 372 29.08 -10.07 -0.11
N ARG A 373 28.35 -11.10 0.33
CA ARG A 373 27.34 -11.77 -0.50
C ARG A 373 26.29 -10.80 -1.02
N THR A 374 25.79 -9.93 -0.16
CA THR A 374 24.74 -8.97 -0.50
C THR A 374 25.14 -8.07 -1.65
N TYR A 375 26.36 -7.50 -1.62
CA TYR A 375 26.81 -6.63 -2.70
C TYR A 375 26.98 -7.40 -4.03
N ARG A 376 27.46 -8.65 -4.01
CA ARG A 376 27.52 -9.48 -5.23
C ARG A 376 26.14 -9.75 -5.83
N GLU A 377 25.14 -10.06 -5.01
CA GLU A 377 23.74 -10.23 -5.47
C GLU A 377 23.15 -8.92 -6.02
N VAL A 378 23.42 -7.79 -5.37
CA VAL A 378 23.03 -6.44 -5.81
C VAL A 378 23.66 -6.13 -7.18
N LYS A 379 24.95 -6.40 -7.37
CA LYS A 379 25.65 -6.20 -8.64
C LYS A 379 25.08 -7.06 -9.77
N GLN A 380 24.78 -8.31 -9.50
CA GLN A 380 24.14 -9.19 -10.48
C GLN A 380 22.77 -8.67 -10.88
N LEU A 381 21.92 -8.32 -9.91
CA LEU A 381 20.57 -7.79 -10.16
C LEU A 381 20.62 -6.51 -10.97
N GLY A 382 21.52 -5.58 -10.66
CA GLY A 382 21.65 -4.33 -11.40
C GLY A 382 22.00 -4.55 -12.89
N ALA A 383 22.89 -5.50 -13.17
CA ALA A 383 23.22 -5.86 -14.55
C ALA A 383 22.02 -6.46 -15.31
N GLU A 384 21.24 -7.33 -14.63
CA GLU A 384 20.05 -7.95 -15.22
C GLU A 384 18.95 -6.93 -15.48
N LEU A 385 18.69 -6.01 -14.52
CA LEU A 385 17.70 -4.95 -14.67
C LEU A 385 18.10 -3.97 -15.78
N ALA A 386 19.38 -3.61 -15.88
CA ALA A 386 19.88 -2.73 -16.96
C ALA A 386 19.68 -3.36 -18.34
N ALA A 387 19.96 -4.66 -18.48
CA ALA A 387 19.76 -5.38 -19.75
C ALA A 387 18.27 -5.51 -20.12
N LEU A 388 17.39 -5.67 -19.13
CA LEU A 388 15.95 -5.84 -19.33
C LEU A 388 15.21 -4.51 -19.57
N SER A 389 15.71 -3.39 -19.05
CA SER A 389 15.08 -2.06 -19.08
C SER A 389 14.45 -1.69 -20.42
N PRO A 390 15.14 -1.78 -21.59
CA PRO A 390 14.56 -1.36 -22.86
C PRO A 390 13.34 -2.18 -23.30
N GLN A 391 13.16 -3.37 -22.72
CA GLN A 391 12.06 -4.27 -23.07
C GLN A 391 10.87 -4.13 -22.13
N VAL A 392 11.04 -3.60 -20.92
CA VAL A 392 10.06 -3.64 -19.83
C VAL A 392 9.49 -2.27 -19.48
N THR A 393 10.33 -1.22 -19.50
CA THR A 393 9.94 0.10 -19.01
C THR A 393 8.72 0.64 -19.77
N GLY A 394 7.75 1.17 -19.04
CA GLY A 394 6.52 1.76 -19.58
C GLY A 394 5.45 0.75 -19.98
N ARG A 395 5.69 -0.56 -19.86
CA ARG A 395 4.68 -1.58 -20.17
C ARG A 395 3.65 -1.73 -19.05
N HIS A 396 2.46 -2.23 -19.40
CA HIS A 396 1.34 -2.35 -18.50
C HIS A 396 0.97 -3.82 -18.22
N THR A 397 0.31 -4.05 -17.10
CA THR A 397 -0.42 -5.27 -16.80
C THR A 397 -1.91 -5.01 -17.02
N VAL A 398 -2.63 -6.00 -17.52
CA VAL A 398 -4.09 -5.94 -17.67
C VAL A 398 -4.67 -7.14 -16.93
N ASN A 399 -5.62 -6.88 -16.03
CA ASN A 399 -6.23 -7.90 -15.20
C ASN A 399 -7.75 -7.86 -15.35
N ASP A 400 -8.37 -9.04 -15.29
CA ASP A 400 -9.82 -9.22 -15.41
C ASP A 400 -10.55 -9.15 -14.06
N ILE A 401 -9.79 -9.09 -12.94
CA ILE A 401 -10.31 -9.11 -11.57
C ILE A 401 -9.95 -7.82 -10.86
N ALA A 402 -10.94 -7.18 -10.20
CA ALA A 402 -10.71 -6.14 -9.22
C ALA A 402 -11.04 -6.64 -7.81
N VAL A 403 -10.13 -6.44 -6.86
CA VAL A 403 -10.37 -6.59 -5.43
C VAL A 403 -10.68 -5.20 -4.86
N LEU A 404 -11.84 -5.05 -4.23
CA LEU A 404 -12.21 -3.75 -3.68
C LEU A 404 -11.59 -3.53 -2.31
N HIS A 405 -11.05 -2.34 -2.12
CA HIS A 405 -10.47 -1.85 -0.88
C HIS A 405 -10.82 -0.39 -0.65
N ASP A 406 -11.19 -0.07 0.60
CA ASP A 406 -11.52 1.28 1.01
C ASP A 406 -11.05 1.54 2.44
N TRP A 407 -10.29 2.63 2.63
CA TRP A 407 -9.79 3.02 3.96
C TRP A 407 -10.91 3.43 4.90
N HIS A 408 -11.95 4.11 4.39
CA HIS A 408 -13.07 4.55 5.22
C HIS A 408 -13.86 3.34 5.76
N ALA A 409 -14.08 2.33 4.92
CA ALA A 409 -14.69 1.08 5.35
C ALA A 409 -13.85 0.34 6.40
N TRP A 410 -12.52 0.32 6.21
CA TRP A 410 -11.59 -0.22 7.21
C TRP A 410 -11.65 0.56 8.53
N TRP A 411 -11.56 1.91 8.45
CA TRP A 411 -11.58 2.74 9.64
C TRP A 411 -12.87 2.60 10.45
N ALA A 412 -14.01 2.54 9.78
CA ALA A 412 -15.31 2.32 10.42
C ALA A 412 -15.40 0.93 11.07
N GLY A 413 -15.01 -0.14 10.34
CA GLY A 413 -15.06 -1.51 10.86
C GLY A 413 -14.05 -1.82 11.98
N ALA A 414 -13.04 -0.96 12.19
CA ALA A 414 -11.99 -1.14 13.19
C ALA A 414 -12.23 -0.36 14.51
N GLN A 415 -13.46 0.07 14.78
CA GLN A 415 -13.79 0.79 16.02
C GLN A 415 -13.79 -0.12 17.27
N ASP A 416 -13.65 0.48 18.46
CA ASP A 416 -13.58 -0.26 19.73
C ASP A 416 -14.84 -1.07 20.01
N GLY A 417 -16.03 -0.57 19.61
CA GLY A 417 -17.33 -1.18 19.82
C GLY A 417 -17.74 -2.22 18.77
N ARG A 418 -16.81 -2.78 17.99
CA ARG A 418 -17.09 -3.78 16.94
C ARG A 418 -17.51 -5.14 17.50
N LEU A 419 -18.19 -5.93 16.67
CA LEU A 419 -18.73 -7.23 17.03
C LEU A 419 -17.67 -8.30 17.30
N SER A 420 -16.51 -8.22 16.67
CA SER A 420 -15.39 -9.14 16.86
C SER A 420 -14.06 -8.45 16.59
N HIS A 421 -13.06 -8.73 17.43
CA HIS A 421 -11.68 -8.32 17.19
C HIS A 421 -10.89 -9.33 16.36
N GLU A 422 -11.43 -10.55 16.17
CA GLU A 422 -10.82 -11.61 15.38
C GLU A 422 -10.97 -11.34 13.86
N ALA A 423 -12.08 -10.73 13.44
CA ALA A 423 -12.34 -10.41 12.03
C ALA A 423 -11.68 -9.08 11.62
N ASP A 424 -10.33 -9.04 11.68
CA ASP A 424 -9.57 -7.85 11.32
C ASP A 424 -9.54 -7.67 9.79
N TYR A 425 -9.92 -6.47 9.33
CA TYR A 425 -10.08 -6.17 7.89
C TYR A 425 -8.85 -6.48 7.04
N PRO A 426 -7.60 -6.06 7.41
CA PRO A 426 -6.42 -6.41 6.64
C PRO A 426 -6.18 -7.91 6.50
N ASP A 427 -6.52 -8.70 7.51
CA ASP A 427 -6.32 -10.15 7.47
C ASP A 427 -7.35 -10.82 6.56
N VAL A 428 -8.59 -10.36 6.58
CA VAL A 428 -9.62 -10.80 5.63
C VAL A 428 -9.22 -10.44 4.20
N LEU A 429 -8.76 -9.20 3.96
CA LEU A 429 -8.28 -8.76 2.65
C LEU A 429 -7.11 -9.63 2.14
N ARG A 430 -6.14 -9.92 3.01
CA ARG A 430 -5.01 -10.82 2.70
C ARG A 430 -5.48 -12.22 2.37
N ALA A 431 -6.44 -12.77 3.11
CA ALA A 431 -6.97 -14.12 2.87
C ALA A 431 -7.61 -14.25 1.48
N TRP A 432 -8.43 -13.25 1.07
CA TRP A 432 -9.07 -13.25 -0.23
C TRP A 432 -8.08 -13.06 -1.39
N HIS A 433 -7.17 -12.09 -1.27
CA HIS A 433 -6.11 -11.91 -2.28
C HIS A 433 -5.21 -13.14 -2.37
N ARG A 434 -4.91 -13.77 -1.24
CA ARG A 434 -4.17 -15.02 -1.20
C ARG A 434 -4.84 -16.12 -1.99
N ALA A 435 -6.12 -16.34 -1.81
CA ALA A 435 -6.85 -17.37 -2.53
C ALA A 435 -6.82 -17.15 -4.05
N LEU A 436 -6.90 -15.89 -4.51
CA LEU A 436 -6.75 -15.53 -5.93
C LEU A 436 -5.32 -15.77 -6.43
N TRP A 437 -4.32 -15.35 -5.67
CA TRP A 437 -2.91 -15.55 -6.02
C TRP A 437 -2.55 -17.03 -6.12
N GLU A 438 -2.98 -17.86 -5.15
CA GLU A 438 -2.79 -19.32 -5.16
C GLU A 438 -3.59 -20.02 -6.26
N ALA A 439 -4.66 -19.40 -6.77
CA ALA A 439 -5.38 -19.83 -7.96
C ALA A 439 -4.71 -19.35 -9.27
N HIS A 440 -3.53 -18.73 -9.19
CA HIS A 440 -2.79 -18.13 -10.33
C HIS A 440 -3.58 -17.06 -11.10
N LEU A 441 -4.48 -16.38 -10.40
CA LEU A 441 -5.28 -15.29 -10.93
C LEU A 441 -4.62 -13.95 -10.56
N THR A 442 -4.37 -13.11 -11.55
CA THR A 442 -3.82 -11.77 -11.35
C THR A 442 -4.94 -10.76 -11.12
N THR A 443 -4.68 -9.79 -10.26
CA THR A 443 -5.70 -8.85 -9.78
C THR A 443 -5.24 -7.41 -9.87
N ASP A 444 -6.19 -6.50 -10.02
CA ASP A 444 -6.06 -5.10 -9.66
C ASP A 444 -6.83 -4.83 -8.36
N PHE A 445 -6.60 -3.67 -7.77
CA PHE A 445 -7.42 -3.12 -6.71
C PHE A 445 -8.26 -1.95 -7.23
N ALA A 446 -9.42 -1.71 -6.63
CA ALA A 446 -10.25 -0.57 -6.93
C ALA A 446 -11.00 -0.08 -5.70
N ARG A 447 -11.41 1.18 -5.70
CA ARG A 447 -12.41 1.69 -4.75
C ARG A 447 -13.81 1.26 -5.19
N PRO A 448 -14.76 1.16 -4.25
CA PRO A 448 -16.12 0.76 -4.59
C PRO A 448 -16.87 1.78 -5.47
N ASP A 449 -16.40 3.02 -5.54
CA ASP A 449 -16.95 4.12 -6.36
C ASP A 449 -16.20 4.34 -7.70
N HIS A 450 -15.14 3.57 -7.98
CA HIS A 450 -14.43 3.62 -9.26
C HIS A 450 -15.21 2.96 -10.39
N ASP A 451 -14.86 3.26 -11.64
CA ASP A 451 -15.35 2.55 -12.81
C ASP A 451 -14.89 1.08 -12.79
N LEU A 452 -15.84 0.16 -12.67
CA LEU A 452 -15.60 -1.28 -12.59
C LEU A 452 -15.87 -2.01 -13.92
N THR A 453 -16.28 -1.30 -14.97
CA THR A 453 -16.73 -1.88 -16.23
C THR A 453 -15.68 -2.67 -17.00
N ALA A 454 -14.39 -2.39 -16.75
CA ALA A 454 -13.27 -3.11 -17.36
C ALA A 454 -13.07 -4.53 -16.79
N TYR A 455 -13.61 -4.82 -15.61
CA TYR A 455 -13.39 -6.09 -14.92
C TYR A 455 -14.52 -7.09 -15.19
N LYS A 456 -14.17 -8.36 -15.35
CA LYS A 456 -15.12 -9.47 -15.46
C LYS A 456 -15.63 -9.97 -14.13
N LEU A 457 -14.75 -9.89 -13.10
CA LEU A 457 -15.03 -10.27 -11.72
C LEU A 457 -14.62 -9.17 -10.77
N VAL A 458 -15.53 -8.76 -9.89
CA VAL A 458 -15.28 -7.86 -8.76
C VAL A 458 -15.41 -8.66 -7.47
N VAL A 459 -14.38 -8.55 -6.63
CA VAL A 459 -14.26 -9.26 -5.35
C VAL A 459 -14.30 -8.24 -4.23
N VAL A 460 -15.22 -8.40 -3.30
CA VAL A 460 -15.45 -7.54 -2.13
C VAL A 460 -15.19 -8.35 -0.86
N PRO A 461 -13.96 -8.39 -0.33
CA PRO A 461 -13.64 -9.21 0.84
C PRO A 461 -14.47 -8.86 2.07
N GLN A 462 -14.53 -7.56 2.38
CA GLN A 462 -15.27 -7.00 3.50
C GLN A 462 -15.28 -5.47 3.36
N LEU A 463 -16.42 -4.86 3.11
CA LEU A 463 -16.57 -3.40 3.08
C LEU A 463 -17.66 -2.99 4.04
N TYR A 464 -17.32 -2.88 5.33
CA TYR A 464 -18.25 -2.62 6.43
C TYR A 464 -19.12 -1.37 6.19
N ALA A 465 -18.50 -0.25 5.87
CA ALA A 465 -19.20 0.98 5.54
C ALA A 465 -19.15 1.25 4.04
N LEU A 466 -20.30 1.59 3.44
CA LEU A 466 -20.42 1.97 2.04
C LEU A 466 -21.30 3.21 1.89
N THR A 467 -20.86 4.15 1.06
CA THR A 467 -21.69 5.27 0.61
C THR A 467 -22.81 4.78 -0.31
N ASP A 468 -23.88 5.54 -0.42
CA ASP A 468 -24.96 5.22 -1.37
C ASP A 468 -24.45 5.17 -2.82
N THR A 469 -23.52 6.06 -3.19
CA THR A 469 -22.87 6.05 -4.51
C THR A 469 -22.11 4.75 -4.77
N ALA A 470 -21.38 4.24 -3.79
CA ALA A 470 -20.67 2.96 -3.91
C ALA A 470 -21.63 1.78 -4.08
N VAL A 471 -22.72 1.75 -3.30
CA VAL A 471 -23.77 0.74 -3.45
C VAL A 471 -24.38 0.78 -4.85
N ASP A 472 -24.77 1.97 -5.33
CA ASP A 472 -25.35 2.14 -6.67
C ASP A 472 -24.39 1.70 -7.78
N ASN A 473 -23.09 1.94 -7.61
CA ASN A 473 -22.05 1.50 -8.55
C ASN A 473 -21.95 -0.04 -8.62
N LEU A 474 -21.96 -0.73 -7.47
CA LEU A 474 -21.94 -2.20 -7.41
C LEU A 474 -23.19 -2.80 -8.09
N LEU A 475 -24.37 -2.21 -7.85
CA LEU A 475 -25.61 -2.61 -8.49
C LEU A 475 -25.57 -2.40 -10.01
N ALA A 476 -25.02 -1.26 -10.45
CA ALA A 476 -24.87 -0.94 -11.88
C ALA A 476 -23.92 -1.92 -12.57
N TYR A 477 -22.80 -2.25 -11.91
CA TYR A 477 -21.83 -3.22 -12.42
C TYR A 477 -22.46 -4.60 -12.69
N VAL A 478 -23.23 -5.14 -11.73
CA VAL A 478 -23.90 -6.44 -11.91
C VAL A 478 -24.99 -6.37 -12.98
N ARG A 479 -25.79 -5.28 -13.01
CA ARG A 479 -26.81 -5.06 -14.05
C ARG A 479 -26.22 -5.01 -15.47
N GLN A 480 -24.98 -4.55 -15.61
CA GLN A 480 -24.25 -4.51 -16.87
C GLN A 480 -23.62 -5.87 -17.26
N GLY A 481 -23.82 -6.91 -16.45
CA GLY A 481 -23.34 -8.27 -16.70
C GLY A 481 -22.03 -8.64 -16.01
N GLY A 482 -21.51 -7.81 -15.14
CA GLY A 482 -20.35 -8.11 -14.28
C GLY A 482 -20.68 -9.18 -13.24
N THR A 483 -19.69 -9.96 -12.85
CA THR A 483 -19.81 -10.94 -11.74
C THR A 483 -19.26 -10.32 -10.46
N LEU A 484 -20.05 -10.37 -9.38
CA LEU A 484 -19.69 -9.84 -8.08
C LEU A 484 -19.66 -10.95 -7.04
N VAL A 485 -18.59 -11.02 -6.23
CA VAL A 485 -18.55 -11.86 -5.04
C VAL A 485 -18.23 -11.02 -3.83
N SER A 486 -19.04 -11.15 -2.78
CA SER A 486 -18.88 -10.39 -1.53
C SER A 486 -18.75 -11.31 -0.34
N GLY A 487 -17.91 -10.92 0.62
CA GLY A 487 -17.83 -11.51 1.93
C GLY A 487 -18.77 -10.84 2.94
N PHE A 488 -18.83 -11.42 4.10
CA PHE A 488 -19.61 -10.99 5.28
C PHE A 488 -19.28 -9.54 5.68
N LEU A 489 -20.14 -8.93 6.49
CA LEU A 489 -19.99 -7.55 6.97
C LEU A 489 -19.81 -6.51 5.85
N THR A 490 -20.38 -6.72 4.66
CA THR A 490 -20.35 -5.74 3.58
C THR A 490 -21.62 -4.90 3.56
N GLY A 491 -21.50 -3.56 3.59
CA GLY A 491 -22.63 -2.63 3.54
C GLY A 491 -23.47 -2.59 4.81
N VAL A 492 -22.88 -2.92 5.96
CA VAL A 492 -23.52 -2.86 7.29
C VAL A 492 -23.81 -1.41 7.69
N ALA A 493 -22.87 -0.51 7.46
CA ALA A 493 -22.96 0.89 7.84
C ALA A 493 -22.93 1.84 6.64
N ASP A 494 -23.40 3.06 6.85
CA ASP A 494 -23.21 4.18 5.93
C ASP A 494 -21.87 4.90 6.18
N GLU A 495 -21.65 6.00 5.48
CA GLU A 495 -20.42 6.80 5.57
C GLU A 495 -20.19 7.48 6.92
N ASP A 496 -21.23 7.60 7.77
CA ASP A 496 -21.17 8.13 9.12
C ASP A 496 -21.11 7.03 10.20
N ASP A 497 -20.80 5.79 9.78
CA ASP A 497 -20.75 4.61 10.66
C ASP A 497 -22.10 4.28 11.35
N ARG A 498 -23.21 4.62 10.71
CA ARG A 498 -24.55 4.24 11.18
C ARG A 498 -24.95 2.89 10.61
N VAL A 499 -25.29 1.95 11.48
CA VAL A 499 -25.78 0.65 11.05
C VAL A 499 -27.09 0.82 10.27
N ARG A 500 -27.13 0.29 9.06
CA ARG A 500 -28.29 0.33 8.19
C ARG A 500 -29.41 -0.59 8.73
N PRO A 501 -30.69 -0.17 8.67
CA PRO A 501 -31.80 -1.01 9.09
C PRO A 501 -31.80 -2.37 8.40
N GLY A 502 -31.85 -3.45 9.17
CA GLY A 502 -31.78 -4.82 8.70
C GLY A 502 -30.35 -5.36 8.55
N GLY A 503 -29.36 -4.68 9.16
CA GLY A 503 -27.99 -5.16 9.28
C GLY A 503 -27.13 -5.08 8.00
N MET A 504 -27.71 -4.71 6.87
CA MET A 504 -27.07 -4.53 5.58
C MET A 504 -27.93 -3.61 4.73
N ASP A 505 -27.33 -2.88 3.79
CA ASP A 505 -28.07 -2.08 2.80
C ASP A 505 -29.13 -2.93 2.09
N ALA A 506 -30.36 -2.43 2.04
CA ALA A 506 -31.51 -3.19 1.49
C ALA A 506 -31.31 -3.55 0.01
N ARG A 507 -30.63 -2.69 -0.78
CA ARG A 507 -30.33 -2.91 -2.20
C ARG A 507 -29.29 -4.03 -2.37
N LEU A 508 -28.30 -4.13 -1.47
CA LEU A 508 -27.32 -5.22 -1.45
C LEU A 508 -27.96 -6.53 -1.01
N ARG A 509 -28.86 -6.52 -0.02
CA ARG A 509 -29.63 -7.73 0.35
C ARG A 509 -30.42 -8.25 -0.85
N GLU A 510 -31.12 -7.36 -1.54
CA GLU A 510 -31.82 -7.74 -2.76
C GLU A 510 -30.88 -8.30 -3.82
N LEU A 511 -29.74 -7.63 -4.06
CA LEU A 511 -28.74 -8.07 -5.04
C LEU A 511 -28.24 -9.49 -4.77
N PHE A 512 -27.93 -9.81 -3.52
CA PHE A 512 -27.41 -11.13 -3.12
C PHE A 512 -28.49 -12.19 -2.90
N GLY A 513 -29.78 -11.82 -2.98
CA GLY A 513 -30.88 -12.74 -2.73
C GLY A 513 -31.07 -13.04 -1.22
N ILE A 514 -30.73 -12.10 -0.37
CA ILE A 514 -30.94 -12.16 1.09
C ILE A 514 -32.29 -11.52 1.39
N ARG A 515 -33.24 -12.30 1.94
CA ARG A 515 -34.53 -11.80 2.44
C ARG A 515 -34.38 -11.09 3.77
N THR A 516 -33.71 -11.74 4.72
CA THR A 516 -33.50 -11.25 6.07
C THR A 516 -32.12 -11.70 6.57
N LEU A 517 -31.38 -10.79 7.16
CA LEU A 517 -30.24 -11.09 8.02
C LEU A 517 -30.76 -10.95 9.46
N HIS A 518 -30.86 -12.07 10.16
CA HIS A 518 -31.45 -12.13 11.50
C HIS A 518 -30.45 -11.77 12.58
N GLU A 519 -29.21 -12.34 12.48
CA GLU A 519 -28.20 -12.14 13.51
C GLU A 519 -26.79 -12.38 12.94
N TRP A 520 -25.81 -11.76 13.59
CA TRP A 520 -24.39 -11.98 13.35
C TRP A 520 -23.84 -12.96 14.38
N TRP A 521 -23.12 -13.97 13.92
CA TRP A 521 -22.52 -15.03 14.73
C TRP A 521 -21.00 -15.02 14.60
N PRO A 522 -20.28 -14.11 15.32
CA PRO A 522 -18.82 -14.15 15.34
C PRO A 522 -18.34 -15.47 15.95
N LEU A 523 -17.27 -16.02 15.40
CA LEU A 523 -16.64 -17.24 15.89
C LEU A 523 -15.44 -16.86 16.78
N ASP A 524 -15.26 -17.62 17.86
CA ASP A 524 -14.08 -17.47 18.72
C ASP A 524 -12.80 -17.91 18.00
N ALA A 525 -11.62 -17.46 18.48
CA ALA A 525 -10.34 -17.84 17.92
C ALA A 525 -10.17 -19.37 17.86
N GLY A 526 -10.04 -19.90 16.64
CA GLY A 526 -9.95 -21.34 16.39
C GLY A 526 -11.26 -22.10 16.32
N GLU A 527 -12.39 -21.45 16.60
CA GLU A 527 -13.73 -22.01 16.34
C GLU A 527 -14.00 -22.07 14.83
N GLN A 528 -14.77 -23.09 14.43
CA GLN A 528 -15.08 -23.35 13.01
C GLN A 528 -16.54 -23.79 12.86
N ALA A 529 -17.19 -23.28 11.82
CA ALA A 529 -18.51 -23.73 11.40
C ALA A 529 -18.36 -24.74 10.25
N GLU A 530 -18.92 -25.96 10.39
CA GLU A 530 -18.94 -26.92 9.29
C GLU A 530 -19.93 -26.45 8.22
N CYS A 531 -19.55 -26.54 6.95
CA CYS A 531 -20.38 -26.17 5.82
C CYS A 531 -20.35 -27.29 4.78
N GLU A 532 -21.48 -27.49 4.08
CA GLU A 532 -21.62 -28.52 3.03
C GLU A 532 -22.30 -27.93 1.80
N GLY A 533 -21.75 -28.20 0.63
CA GLY A 533 -22.27 -27.74 -0.65
C GLY A 533 -21.23 -27.80 -1.76
N THR A 534 -21.17 -26.81 -2.58
CA THR A 534 -20.09 -26.67 -3.56
C THR A 534 -19.05 -25.69 -2.97
N PRO A 535 -17.82 -26.08 -2.73
CA PRO A 535 -17.02 -27.16 -3.36
C PRO A 535 -16.98 -28.51 -2.61
N GLY A 536 -17.84 -28.80 -1.69
CA GLY A 536 -17.89 -30.01 -0.87
C GLY A 536 -18.10 -29.67 0.60
N VAL A 537 -17.57 -30.49 1.52
CA VAL A 537 -17.54 -30.15 2.95
C VAL A 537 -16.32 -29.27 3.21
N PHE A 538 -16.52 -28.16 3.89
CA PHE A 538 -15.45 -27.22 4.27
C PHE A 538 -15.77 -26.57 5.63
N ARG A 539 -14.83 -25.81 6.15
CA ARG A 539 -14.98 -25.08 7.41
C ARG A 539 -14.99 -23.58 7.17
N GLY A 540 -15.98 -22.90 7.74
CA GLY A 540 -16.01 -21.44 7.91
C GLY A 540 -15.26 -21.03 9.16
N THR A 541 -14.59 -19.91 9.11
CA THR A 541 -13.77 -19.33 10.19
C THR A 541 -14.12 -17.87 10.43
N LEU A 542 -13.73 -17.32 11.57
CA LEU A 542 -13.88 -15.93 11.98
C LEU A 542 -15.33 -15.45 12.18
N TRP A 543 -16.27 -15.87 11.34
CA TRP A 543 -17.58 -15.26 11.22
C TRP A 543 -18.62 -16.21 10.65
N SER A 544 -19.86 -16.06 11.08
CA SER A 544 -21.05 -16.67 10.50
C SER A 544 -22.22 -15.69 10.56
N GLU A 545 -23.26 -15.93 9.80
CA GLU A 545 -24.48 -15.10 9.77
C GLU A 545 -25.73 -15.94 9.65
N GLU A 546 -26.77 -15.56 10.39
CA GLU A 546 -28.10 -16.16 10.30
C GLU A 546 -28.90 -15.48 9.18
N ILE A 547 -28.84 -16.07 7.98
CA ILE A 547 -29.45 -15.52 6.77
C ILE A 547 -30.63 -16.33 6.31
N GLU A 548 -31.78 -15.67 6.09
CA GLU A 548 -32.91 -16.21 5.33
C GLU A 548 -32.77 -15.77 3.87
N LYS A 549 -32.69 -16.73 2.94
CA LYS A 549 -32.62 -16.43 1.53
C LYS A 549 -33.96 -16.00 0.92
N ALA A 550 -33.92 -15.14 -0.10
CA ALA A 550 -35.06 -14.87 -0.95
C ALA A 550 -35.44 -16.11 -1.82
N PRO A 551 -36.68 -16.21 -2.32
CA PRO A 551 -37.13 -17.36 -3.13
C PRO A 551 -36.29 -17.61 -4.38
N ASP A 552 -35.74 -16.58 -4.98
CA ASP A 552 -34.87 -16.60 -6.18
C ASP A 552 -33.38 -16.71 -5.87
N GLY A 553 -33.01 -16.75 -4.58
CA GLY A 553 -31.65 -17.02 -4.14
C GLY A 553 -31.33 -18.52 -4.13
N THR A 554 -30.14 -18.90 -4.54
CA THR A 554 -29.62 -20.26 -4.55
C THR A 554 -28.61 -20.47 -3.45
N THR A 555 -28.83 -21.43 -2.56
CA THR A 555 -27.85 -21.88 -1.58
C THR A 555 -26.82 -22.77 -2.26
N GLU A 556 -25.60 -22.28 -2.44
CA GLU A 556 -24.47 -23.03 -3.01
C GLU A 556 -23.77 -23.89 -1.94
N ALA A 557 -23.73 -23.40 -0.70
CA ALA A 557 -23.34 -24.18 0.48
C ALA A 557 -24.15 -23.75 1.70
N ALA A 558 -24.44 -24.68 2.60
CA ALA A 558 -25.17 -24.46 3.83
C ALA A 558 -24.31 -24.82 5.06
N TYR A 559 -24.60 -24.17 6.17
CA TYR A 559 -24.06 -24.60 7.47
C TYR A 559 -24.58 -25.97 7.87
N LYS A 560 -23.78 -26.74 8.60
CA LYS A 560 -24.11 -28.09 9.05
C LYS A 560 -23.93 -28.22 10.56
N GLY A 561 -25.04 -28.50 11.21
CA GLY A 561 -25.11 -28.59 12.68
C GLY A 561 -25.14 -27.22 13.37
N GLY A 562 -25.41 -27.25 14.68
CA GLY A 562 -25.54 -26.04 15.49
C GLY A 562 -26.82 -25.25 15.20
N GLU A 563 -26.82 -23.99 15.63
CA GLU A 563 -27.97 -23.07 15.50
C GLU A 563 -28.23 -22.66 14.04
N LEU A 564 -27.21 -22.68 13.18
CA LEU A 564 -27.30 -22.26 11.78
C LEU A 564 -27.56 -23.42 10.82
N ASP A 565 -27.84 -24.63 11.31
CA ASP A 565 -28.01 -25.84 10.47
C ASP A 565 -28.97 -25.62 9.31
N GLY A 566 -28.51 -25.89 8.08
CA GLY A 566 -29.27 -25.74 6.84
C GLY A 566 -29.38 -24.30 6.29
N LEU A 567 -28.93 -23.30 7.02
CA LEU A 567 -28.91 -21.91 6.55
C LEU A 567 -27.75 -21.65 5.58
N PRO A 568 -27.86 -20.66 4.68
CA PRO A 568 -26.87 -20.42 3.65
C PRO A 568 -25.52 -19.94 4.22
N ALA A 569 -24.44 -20.66 3.98
CA ALA A 569 -23.06 -20.24 4.15
C ALA A 569 -22.50 -19.57 2.90
N VAL A 570 -22.95 -20.02 1.72
CA VAL A 570 -22.68 -19.39 0.42
C VAL A 570 -23.98 -19.26 -0.33
N LEU A 571 -24.32 -18.04 -0.70
CA LEU A 571 -25.55 -17.70 -1.41
C LEU A 571 -25.22 -17.11 -2.77
N ARG A 572 -26.04 -17.42 -3.78
CA ARG A 572 -25.94 -16.86 -5.12
C ARG A 572 -27.30 -16.42 -5.64
N ARG A 573 -27.30 -15.23 -6.26
CA ARG A 573 -28.41 -14.79 -7.13
C ARG A 573 -27.83 -14.28 -8.44
N ASP A 574 -28.17 -14.91 -9.54
CA ASP A 574 -27.62 -14.59 -10.86
C ASP A 574 -26.09 -14.57 -10.90
N ARG A 575 -25.49 -13.37 -11.04
CA ARG A 575 -24.05 -13.13 -11.08
C ARG A 575 -23.49 -12.56 -9.74
N ALA A 576 -24.34 -12.44 -8.72
CA ALA A 576 -23.95 -11.95 -7.42
C ALA A 576 -23.82 -13.11 -6.41
N TRP A 577 -22.68 -13.19 -5.74
CA TRP A 577 -22.35 -14.20 -4.74
C TRP A 577 -22.11 -13.55 -3.39
N TYR A 578 -22.56 -14.19 -2.34
CA TYR A 578 -22.36 -13.74 -0.96
C TYR A 578 -21.87 -14.90 -0.08
N LEU A 579 -20.80 -14.65 0.65
CA LEU A 579 -20.19 -15.58 1.61
C LEU A 579 -20.46 -15.05 3.03
N SER A 580 -21.32 -15.72 3.78
CA SER A 580 -21.66 -15.33 5.16
C SER A 580 -20.64 -15.81 6.21
N THR A 581 -19.55 -16.42 5.76
CA THR A 581 -18.41 -16.88 6.56
C THR A 581 -17.12 -16.73 5.75
N LEU A 582 -15.95 -16.77 6.39
CA LEU A 582 -14.67 -16.92 5.69
C LEU A 582 -14.36 -18.41 5.54
N PRO A 583 -14.45 -18.99 4.35
CA PRO A 583 -14.02 -20.37 4.13
C PRO A 583 -12.53 -20.55 4.43
N GLU A 584 -12.15 -21.71 4.94
CA GLU A 584 -10.73 -22.09 5.07
C GLU A 584 -9.97 -21.96 3.74
N PRO A 585 -8.64 -21.76 3.74
CA PRO A 585 -7.90 -21.30 2.56
C PRO A 585 -8.14 -22.10 1.29
N ASP A 586 -8.11 -23.44 1.35
CA ASP A 586 -8.30 -24.29 0.17
C ASP A 586 -9.74 -24.21 -0.38
N ALA A 587 -10.72 -24.09 0.50
CA ALA A 587 -12.12 -23.94 0.11
C ALA A 587 -12.38 -22.57 -0.53
N LEU A 588 -11.83 -21.50 0.05
CA LEU A 588 -11.93 -20.16 -0.52
C LEU A 588 -11.27 -20.10 -1.90
N ARG A 589 -10.05 -20.68 -2.05
CA ARG A 589 -9.36 -20.79 -3.33
C ARG A 589 -10.20 -21.53 -4.36
N GLY A 590 -10.74 -22.69 -4.01
CA GLY A 590 -11.59 -23.49 -4.92
C GLY A 590 -12.85 -22.75 -5.34
N LEU A 591 -13.50 -22.07 -4.41
CA LEU A 591 -14.71 -21.29 -4.68
C LEU A 591 -14.41 -20.10 -5.61
N LEU A 592 -13.37 -19.31 -5.32
CA LEU A 592 -12.98 -18.17 -6.15
C LEU A 592 -12.51 -18.61 -7.54
N THR A 593 -11.80 -19.74 -7.65
CA THR A 593 -11.42 -20.33 -8.95
C THR A 593 -12.66 -20.65 -9.80
N ARG A 594 -13.67 -21.25 -9.19
CA ARG A 594 -14.96 -21.54 -9.87
C ARG A 594 -15.67 -20.27 -10.30
N ILE A 595 -15.83 -19.31 -9.38
CA ILE A 595 -16.51 -18.05 -9.67
C ILE A 595 -15.78 -17.29 -10.81
N ALA A 596 -14.45 -17.26 -10.78
CA ALA A 596 -13.63 -16.65 -11.82
C ALA A 596 -13.84 -17.35 -13.19
N ALA A 597 -13.88 -18.69 -13.19
CA ALA A 597 -14.13 -19.47 -14.40
C ALA A 597 -15.53 -19.19 -14.98
N ASP A 598 -16.56 -19.10 -14.12
CA ASP A 598 -17.94 -18.75 -14.52
C ASP A 598 -18.02 -17.31 -15.05
N ALA A 599 -17.18 -16.40 -14.54
CA ALA A 599 -17.03 -15.03 -15.04
C ALA A 599 -16.22 -14.94 -16.36
N GLY A 600 -15.65 -16.06 -16.84
CA GLY A 600 -14.81 -16.07 -18.03
C GLY A 600 -13.37 -15.58 -17.80
N VAL A 601 -12.91 -15.63 -16.56
CA VAL A 601 -11.51 -15.34 -16.18
C VAL A 601 -10.71 -16.64 -16.17
N ARG A 602 -9.46 -16.56 -16.62
CA ARG A 602 -8.53 -17.70 -16.66
C ARG A 602 -7.19 -17.32 -16.10
N PRO A 603 -6.43 -18.27 -15.53
CA PRO A 603 -5.02 -18.06 -15.18
C PRO A 603 -4.19 -17.60 -16.39
N VAL A 604 -3.08 -16.91 -16.11
CA VAL A 604 -2.13 -16.49 -17.17
C VAL A 604 -1.55 -17.68 -17.95
N LEU A 605 -1.35 -18.80 -17.27
CA LEU A 605 -1.00 -20.12 -17.81
C LEU A 605 -1.78 -21.19 -17.07
N ASP A 606 -2.19 -22.23 -17.79
CA ASP A 606 -2.83 -23.41 -17.21
C ASP A 606 -1.79 -24.34 -16.59
N GLY A 607 -2.15 -25.04 -15.51
CA GLY A 607 -1.35 -26.10 -14.91
C GLY A 607 -0.06 -25.64 -14.26
N LEU A 608 0.01 -24.40 -13.79
CA LEU A 608 1.16 -23.89 -13.03
C LEU A 608 1.33 -24.65 -11.71
N PRO A 609 2.57 -24.99 -11.34
CA PRO A 609 2.87 -25.50 -10.00
C PRO A 609 2.59 -24.45 -8.92
N ASP A 610 2.11 -24.87 -7.74
CA ASP A 610 1.71 -23.99 -6.63
C ASP A 610 2.73 -22.92 -6.24
N GLN A 611 4.04 -23.20 -6.41
CA GLN A 611 5.11 -22.27 -6.05
C GLN A 611 5.58 -21.38 -7.20
N VAL A 612 4.89 -21.41 -8.34
CA VAL A 612 5.22 -20.60 -9.52
C VAL A 612 4.16 -19.56 -9.73
N GLU A 613 4.57 -18.33 -9.81
CA GLU A 613 3.75 -17.19 -10.19
C GLU A 613 3.99 -16.86 -11.66
N ALA A 614 2.93 -16.64 -12.42
CA ALA A 614 2.99 -16.14 -13.79
C ALA A 614 2.29 -14.80 -13.88
N VAL A 615 3.01 -13.81 -14.39
CA VAL A 615 2.47 -12.45 -14.60
C VAL A 615 2.74 -12.03 -16.03
N ARG A 616 1.72 -11.47 -16.68
CA ARG A 616 1.86 -10.91 -18.03
C ARG A 616 1.94 -9.38 -17.96
N ARG A 617 2.99 -8.83 -18.56
CA ARG A 617 3.20 -7.40 -18.70
C ARG A 617 3.32 -7.09 -20.20
N ASP A 618 2.23 -6.63 -20.84
CA ASP A 618 2.00 -6.62 -22.27
C ASP A 618 2.32 -8.00 -22.91
N ASP A 619 3.26 -8.07 -23.86
CA ASP A 619 3.67 -9.32 -24.52
C ASP A 619 4.72 -10.12 -23.72
N LEU A 620 5.20 -9.61 -22.59
CA LEU A 620 6.17 -10.31 -21.76
C LEU A 620 5.48 -11.21 -20.72
N LEU A 621 5.95 -12.45 -20.61
CA LEU A 621 5.53 -13.39 -19.59
C LEU A 621 6.65 -13.54 -18.55
N PHE A 622 6.37 -13.14 -17.32
CA PHE A 622 7.25 -13.37 -16.17
C PHE A 622 6.85 -14.66 -15.47
N LEU A 623 7.82 -15.51 -15.21
CA LEU A 623 7.69 -16.69 -14.39
C LEU A 623 8.60 -16.55 -13.16
N LEU A 624 8.02 -16.66 -11.97
CA LEU A 624 8.66 -16.40 -10.70
C LEU A 624 8.48 -17.64 -9.81
N HIS A 625 9.57 -18.32 -9.50
CA HIS A 625 9.54 -19.55 -8.71
C HIS A 625 9.93 -19.25 -7.26
N HIS A 626 8.98 -19.34 -6.34
CA HIS A 626 9.15 -19.08 -4.92
C HIS A 626 9.68 -20.29 -4.13
N GLY A 627 9.80 -21.44 -4.78
CA GLY A 627 10.28 -22.68 -4.19
C GLY A 627 11.81 -22.82 -4.15
N ARG A 628 12.26 -23.86 -3.45
CA ARG A 628 13.68 -24.16 -3.27
C ARG A 628 14.19 -25.27 -4.19
N GLU A 629 13.30 -26.14 -4.64
CA GLU A 629 13.63 -27.24 -5.57
C GLU A 629 13.36 -26.78 -7.00
N SER A 630 14.03 -27.35 -7.97
CA SER A 630 13.79 -27.03 -9.38
C SER A 630 12.43 -27.52 -9.83
N VAL A 631 11.78 -26.73 -10.68
CA VAL A 631 10.45 -27.03 -11.25
C VAL A 631 10.45 -26.82 -12.75
N THR A 632 9.75 -27.67 -13.49
CA THR A 632 9.48 -27.48 -14.92
C THR A 632 8.12 -26.87 -15.10
N VAL A 633 8.04 -25.80 -15.89
CA VAL A 633 6.83 -25.07 -16.22
C VAL A 633 6.53 -25.25 -17.71
N SER A 634 5.32 -25.68 -18.04
CA SER A 634 4.86 -25.76 -19.43
C SER A 634 4.56 -24.35 -19.95
N VAL A 635 5.17 -23.98 -21.08
CA VAL A 635 5.00 -22.68 -21.73
C VAL A 635 4.82 -22.93 -23.23
N PRO A 636 3.61 -23.18 -23.72
CA PRO A 636 3.37 -23.56 -25.09
C PRO A 636 3.97 -22.58 -26.12
N GLY A 637 4.66 -23.11 -27.13
CA GLY A 637 5.26 -22.33 -28.19
C GLY A 637 6.74 -22.05 -27.98
N THR A 638 7.29 -21.15 -28.81
CA THR A 638 8.69 -20.78 -28.78
C THR A 638 8.84 -19.36 -28.28
N HIS A 639 9.70 -19.19 -27.28
CA HIS A 639 9.93 -17.91 -26.61
C HIS A 639 11.42 -17.65 -26.50
N ARG A 640 11.80 -16.37 -26.41
CA ARG A 640 13.14 -15.95 -26.03
C ARG A 640 13.14 -15.55 -24.55
N ASP A 641 13.95 -16.20 -23.73
CA ASP A 641 14.21 -15.76 -22.37
C ASP A 641 15.15 -14.55 -22.40
N LEU A 642 14.66 -13.40 -21.98
CA LEU A 642 15.40 -12.12 -22.02
C LEU A 642 16.53 -12.04 -21.01
N LEU A 643 16.49 -12.85 -19.92
CA LEU A 643 17.54 -12.86 -18.90
C LEU A 643 18.75 -13.71 -19.33
N THR A 644 18.50 -14.81 -20.01
CA THR A 644 19.57 -15.74 -20.44
C THR A 644 19.93 -15.60 -21.93
N GLY A 645 19.08 -14.96 -22.72
CA GLY A 645 19.19 -14.86 -24.18
C GLY A 645 18.89 -16.17 -24.91
N ARG A 646 18.45 -17.22 -24.20
CA ARG A 646 18.18 -18.56 -24.79
C ARG A 646 16.77 -18.61 -25.41
N THR A 647 16.65 -19.46 -26.41
CA THR A 647 15.34 -19.89 -26.91
C THR A 647 14.80 -21.00 -26.03
N VAL A 648 13.53 -20.88 -25.63
CA VAL A 648 12.77 -21.84 -24.83
C VAL A 648 11.60 -22.33 -25.67
N THR A 649 11.37 -23.65 -25.74
CA THR A 649 10.27 -24.23 -26.50
C THR A 649 9.48 -25.17 -25.59
N ASP A 650 8.17 -24.92 -25.48
CA ASP A 650 7.15 -25.68 -24.76
C ASP A 650 7.36 -25.83 -23.23
N GLU A 651 8.59 -25.73 -22.73
CA GLU A 651 8.86 -25.83 -21.28
C GLU A 651 10.07 -25.00 -20.86
N VAL A 652 10.06 -24.56 -19.60
CA VAL A 652 11.18 -23.90 -18.94
C VAL A 652 11.46 -24.51 -17.58
N VAL A 653 12.73 -24.73 -17.26
CA VAL A 653 13.16 -25.20 -15.95
C VAL A 653 13.58 -24.00 -15.09
N LEU A 654 12.89 -23.80 -13.98
CA LEU A 654 13.21 -22.79 -12.99
C LEU A 654 13.91 -23.45 -11.79
N GLY A 655 15.13 -23.02 -11.50
CA GLY A 655 15.84 -23.45 -10.28
C GLY A 655 15.30 -22.75 -9.03
N ARG A 656 15.97 -22.96 -7.92
CA ARG A 656 15.67 -22.30 -6.65
C ARG A 656 15.56 -20.77 -6.83
N TYR A 657 14.42 -20.20 -6.41
CA TYR A 657 14.13 -18.77 -6.57
C TYR A 657 14.37 -18.28 -8.00
N GLY A 658 14.10 -19.15 -8.97
CA GLY A 658 14.31 -18.91 -10.39
C GLY A 658 13.36 -17.86 -10.97
N VAL A 659 13.85 -17.09 -11.92
CA VAL A 659 13.09 -16.12 -12.68
C VAL A 659 13.35 -16.32 -14.17
N ALA A 660 12.31 -16.30 -14.99
CA ALA A 660 12.42 -16.21 -16.44
C ALA A 660 11.53 -15.06 -16.93
N VAL A 661 12.00 -14.34 -17.95
CA VAL A 661 11.23 -13.28 -18.64
C VAL A 661 11.15 -13.65 -20.11
N LEU A 662 9.99 -14.13 -20.53
CA LEU A 662 9.78 -14.75 -21.81
C LEU A 662 9.08 -13.78 -22.77
N LYS A 663 9.65 -13.63 -23.97
CA LYS A 663 9.06 -12.89 -25.08
C LYS A 663 8.74 -13.85 -26.20
N PRO A 664 7.52 -13.78 -26.80
CA PRO A 664 7.13 -14.59 -27.95
C PRO A 664 8.05 -14.45 -29.15
#